data_e7b0a3278569ef616c2497568351d9f2
#
_entry.id   e7b0a3278569ef616c2497568351d9f2
#
_cell.length_a   1.000
_cell.length_b   1.000
_cell.length_c   1.000
_cell.angle_alpha   90.00
_cell.angle_beta   90.00
_cell.angle_gamma   90.00
#
_symmetry.space_group_name_H-M   'P 1'
#
loop_
_entity.id
_entity.type
_entity.pdbx_description
1 polymer ?
#
loop_
_entity_poly.entity_id
_entity_poly.type
_entity_poly.pdbx_seq_one_letter_code
_entity_poly.pdbx_strand_id
1 'polypeptide(L)'
;MKTFSLTAALAAVLAASTASAVSAEPVFNRIASFAVAGNLPEGVDKKSVTSAEIIAASEDGNMLVYSDSPNKAIGFIDITDAKAPKAGGSVAFDGEPTSVTIAAGKALVAINTRESFVKPSGILAQVDIASKAIDTTCDLGGQPDSIALNKDKTIAAIAIENERDEEVNDGDIPQMPAGDLVILSLKDGVVDCGSIKHVTLTGLADVAGDDPEPEFVAFNGQDEIALTLQENNYIVIIDGKTGTVKSHFSAGTVNLEGIDTKKDGALKFTGEIKDVAREPDAVKWLDDDRFVVANEGDWKGGARGFTIFDKTGKVLYENGAGFEREIAKIGHYPDKRNKKGVEPEGLEAAKFGDDNLLFVLAERASVVGVYKDTGAEPELLQLLPSGIGPEGAVAIASRNLFVTANETDLVEDGGARSHVMIYERAEGEAAYPQIVSTEKDGELIGFGALSGLAPVKDKPGMLYAVNDSFYASQPTIFTIDATAKPAKIVDALRITRNGAAAQKLDSEGLSPDGEGGFWLANEGDADKLVGHAIIHVNKKGEIEKEIAIPAELRAGEKRFGFEGITSVGEGDDQVLWMAMQREWGDDEKGFVKLVSYKPSSKEWGAVRYPLEKTEEGWVGLSEITASGDYAYIIERDNLVGDAAKLKKLYRVALADLKPAKLGGELPVVKKEEVRDLVPDLKSATNGYVVDKVEGFTVDAAGNGYVVTDNDGVDGSSGETLFFSIGTMNAM
;
A
#
# COMPACT_ATOMS: atom_id res chain seq x y z
N MET A 1 91.92 -9.43 -15.66
CA MET A 1 90.63 -10.04 -15.46
C MET A 1 89.73 -8.98 -14.82
N LYS A 2 88.77 -8.46 -15.61
CA LYS A 2 87.94 -7.30 -15.19
C LYS A 2 86.55 -7.85 -14.88
N THR A 3 86.13 -7.64 -13.65
CA THR A 3 84.78 -7.92 -13.17
C THR A 3 83.84 -6.74 -13.50
N PHE A 4 82.76 -7.01 -14.23
CA PHE A 4 81.67 -6.04 -14.46
C PHE A 4 80.56 -6.28 -13.44
N SER A 5 80.25 -5.24 -12.68
CA SER A 5 79.08 -5.21 -11.82
C SER A 5 77.91 -4.63 -12.61
N LEU A 6 76.82 -5.39 -12.69
CA LEU A 6 75.53 -4.92 -13.23
C LEU A 6 74.60 -4.48 -12.08
N THR A 7 74.36 -3.17 -12.01
CA THR A 7 73.29 -2.60 -11.12
C THR A 7 71.96 -2.62 -11.87
N ALA A 8 71.00 -3.39 -11.38
CA ALA A 8 69.64 -3.35 -11.86
C ALA A 8 68.85 -2.28 -11.08
N ALA A 9 68.35 -1.28 -11.79
CA ALA A 9 67.41 -0.30 -11.26
C ALA A 9 66.00 -0.84 -11.35
N LEU A 10 65.32 -1.03 -10.20
CA LEU A 10 63.91 -1.42 -10.11
C LEU A 10 63.07 -0.13 -10.17
N ALA A 11 62.38 0.11 -11.29
CA ALA A 11 61.38 1.16 -11.41
C ALA A 11 60.05 0.63 -10.89
N ALA A 12 59.60 1.11 -9.73
CA ALA A 12 58.27 0.85 -9.22
C ALA A 12 57.25 1.77 -9.93
N VAL A 13 56.42 1.18 -10.79
CA VAL A 13 55.25 1.87 -11.35
C VAL A 13 54.10 1.79 -10.32
N LEU A 14 53.80 2.87 -9.64
CA LEU A 14 52.55 3.04 -8.89
C LEU A 14 51.44 3.18 -9.90
N ALA A 15 50.64 2.11 -10.09
CA ALA A 15 49.36 2.19 -10.72
C ALA A 15 48.39 2.76 -9.68
N ALA A 16 48.05 4.03 -9.78
CA ALA A 16 46.91 4.62 -9.08
C ALA A 16 45.67 4.10 -9.73
N SER A 17 45.06 3.06 -9.13
CA SER A 17 43.71 2.66 -9.45
C SER A 17 42.78 3.76 -8.92
N THR A 18 42.29 4.64 -9.79
CA THR A 18 41.14 5.47 -9.54
C THR A 18 39.93 4.51 -9.47
N ALA A 19 39.56 4.11 -8.28
CA ALA A 19 38.21 3.55 -8.07
C ALA A 19 37.23 4.68 -8.42
N SER A 20 36.65 4.61 -9.60
CA SER A 20 35.43 5.39 -9.87
C SER A 20 34.41 4.93 -8.83
N ALA A 21 34.07 5.81 -7.90
CA ALA A 21 32.89 5.60 -7.08
C ALA A 21 31.72 5.45 -8.07
N VAL A 22 31.16 4.26 -8.18
CA VAL A 22 29.87 4.07 -8.83
C VAL A 22 28.93 4.91 -7.96
N SER A 23 28.48 6.05 -8.48
CA SER A 23 27.41 6.83 -7.86
C SER A 23 26.22 5.88 -7.72
N ALA A 24 25.68 5.74 -6.52
CA ALA A 24 24.43 5.02 -6.34
C ALA A 24 23.37 5.72 -7.21
N GLU A 25 22.57 4.96 -7.93
CA GLU A 25 21.47 5.53 -8.72
C GLU A 25 20.50 6.27 -7.79
N PRO A 26 19.97 7.44 -8.20
CA PRO A 26 19.03 8.16 -7.36
C PRO A 26 17.74 7.37 -7.17
N VAL A 27 17.26 7.30 -5.92
CA VAL A 27 16.03 6.62 -5.52
C VAL A 27 15.02 7.61 -4.97
N PHE A 28 13.74 7.24 -5.01
CA PHE A 28 12.68 7.98 -4.34
C PHE A 28 12.49 7.43 -2.94
N ASN A 29 12.50 8.32 -1.95
CA ASN A 29 12.10 7.98 -0.59
C ASN A 29 10.99 8.91 -0.14
N ARG A 30 9.96 8.37 0.54
CA ARG A 30 8.92 9.18 1.16
C ARG A 30 9.57 10.08 2.20
N ILE A 31 9.31 11.40 2.13
CA ILE A 31 9.87 12.41 3.04
C ILE A 31 8.82 13.01 3.95
N ALA A 32 7.54 12.91 3.59
CA ALA A 32 6.41 13.36 4.40
C ALA A 32 5.11 12.66 3.97
N SER A 33 4.15 12.66 4.89
CA SER A 33 2.75 12.35 4.63
C SER A 33 1.86 13.45 5.24
N PHE A 34 0.76 13.79 4.57
CA PHE A 34 -0.19 14.79 5.02
C PHE A 34 -1.59 14.18 5.07
N ALA A 35 -2.16 14.05 6.27
CA ALA A 35 -3.54 13.63 6.44
C ALA A 35 -4.50 14.73 5.96
N VAL A 36 -5.32 14.42 4.96
CA VAL A 36 -6.25 15.36 4.32
C VAL A 36 -7.24 15.98 5.32
N ALA A 37 -7.64 15.24 6.34
CA ALA A 37 -8.45 15.74 7.45
C ALA A 37 -7.87 16.97 8.16
N GLY A 38 -6.57 17.26 7.99
CA GLY A 38 -5.93 18.49 8.47
C GLY A 38 -6.43 19.76 7.77
N ASN A 39 -7.06 19.63 6.60
CA ASN A 39 -7.64 20.74 5.83
C ASN A 39 -9.13 20.97 6.11
N LEU A 40 -9.78 20.11 6.90
CA LEU A 40 -11.20 20.31 7.25
C LEU A 40 -11.41 21.69 7.89
N PRO A 41 -12.43 22.45 7.45
CA PRO A 41 -12.73 23.76 8.00
C PRO A 41 -13.00 23.72 9.50
N GLU A 42 -12.74 24.84 10.18
CA GLU A 42 -13.06 24.99 11.61
C GLU A 42 -14.57 24.79 11.83
N GLY A 43 -14.93 23.90 12.78
CA GLY A 43 -16.32 23.59 13.11
C GLY A 43 -16.92 22.40 12.33
N VAL A 44 -16.22 21.87 11.35
CA VAL A 44 -16.59 20.58 10.71
C VAL A 44 -16.14 19.44 11.61
N ASP A 45 -16.94 18.38 11.67
CA ASP A 45 -16.58 17.18 12.43
C ASP A 45 -15.27 16.59 11.89
N LYS A 46 -14.29 16.43 12.75
CA LYS A 46 -13.00 15.82 12.38
C LYS A 46 -13.10 14.37 11.97
N LYS A 47 -14.24 13.74 12.20
CA LYS A 47 -14.58 12.38 11.74
C LYS A 47 -15.32 12.37 10.41
N SER A 48 -15.51 13.52 9.74
CA SER A 48 -16.00 13.53 8.37
C SER A 48 -15.03 12.79 7.47
N VAL A 49 -15.55 11.93 6.60
CA VAL A 49 -14.77 11.27 5.55
C VAL A 49 -14.15 12.34 4.64
N THR A 50 -12.89 12.15 4.27
CA THR A 50 -12.15 13.03 3.37
C THR A 50 -11.58 12.19 2.23
N SER A 51 -11.25 12.85 1.12
CA SER A 51 -10.54 12.18 0.01
C SER A 51 -9.43 13.06 -0.54
N ALA A 52 -8.44 12.47 -1.15
CA ALA A 52 -7.54 13.11 -2.08
C ALA A 52 -7.45 12.21 -3.31
N GLU A 53 -8.14 12.60 -4.35
CA GLU A 53 -8.24 11.85 -5.61
C GLU A 53 -7.24 12.41 -6.61
N ILE A 54 -7.61 13.42 -7.38
CA ILE A 54 -6.72 14.05 -8.36
C ILE A 54 -5.96 15.22 -7.74
N ILE A 55 -4.67 15.35 -8.07
CA ILE A 55 -3.77 16.33 -7.48
C ILE A 55 -2.96 17.09 -8.53
N ALA A 56 -2.76 18.38 -8.32
CA ALA A 56 -1.93 19.25 -9.15
C ALA A 56 -0.99 20.11 -8.30
N ALA A 57 0.12 20.57 -8.91
CA ALA A 57 1.09 21.45 -8.25
C ALA A 57 1.14 22.82 -8.93
N SER A 58 1.33 23.88 -8.12
CA SER A 58 1.62 25.23 -8.64
C SER A 58 2.90 25.24 -9.48
N GLU A 59 3.05 26.22 -10.35
CA GLU A 59 4.19 26.33 -11.26
C GLU A 59 5.55 26.43 -10.53
N ASP A 60 5.56 27.03 -9.35
CA ASP A 60 6.74 27.11 -8.49
C ASP A 60 6.95 25.84 -7.65
N GLY A 61 5.98 24.91 -7.69
CA GLY A 61 6.00 23.65 -6.97
C GLY A 61 5.82 23.78 -5.44
N ASN A 62 5.34 24.92 -4.93
CA ASN A 62 5.23 25.16 -3.48
C ASN A 62 3.82 24.91 -2.94
N MET A 63 2.81 24.82 -3.79
CA MET A 63 1.42 24.55 -3.39
C MET A 63 0.89 23.36 -4.16
N LEU A 64 0.25 22.44 -3.45
CA LEU A 64 -0.56 21.36 -4.02
C LEU A 64 -2.04 21.72 -3.90
N VAL A 65 -2.82 21.30 -4.90
CA VAL A 65 -4.28 21.39 -4.90
C VAL A 65 -4.82 20.02 -5.25
N TYR A 66 -5.80 19.52 -4.48
CA TYR A 66 -6.40 18.20 -4.70
C TYR A 66 -7.92 18.24 -4.60
N SER A 67 -8.60 17.30 -5.28
CA SER A 67 -10.04 17.08 -5.13
C SER A 67 -10.37 16.29 -3.87
N ASP A 68 -11.45 16.69 -3.19
CA ASP A 68 -12.03 16.05 -2.00
C ASP A 68 -13.53 15.93 -2.26
N SER A 69 -13.92 14.91 -3.03
CA SER A 69 -15.29 14.72 -3.52
C SER A 69 -16.31 14.52 -2.38
N PRO A 70 -16.03 13.75 -1.30
CA PRO A 70 -16.97 13.60 -0.18
C PRO A 70 -17.32 14.93 0.50
N ASN A 71 -16.38 15.88 0.54
CA ASN A 71 -16.59 17.20 1.11
C ASN A 71 -17.00 18.25 0.07
N LYS A 72 -17.17 17.86 -1.21
CA LYS A 72 -17.48 18.77 -2.31
C LYS A 72 -16.55 19.98 -2.34
N ALA A 73 -15.26 19.72 -2.22
CA ALA A 73 -14.24 20.76 -2.04
C ALA A 73 -12.94 20.43 -2.78
N ILE A 74 -12.14 21.45 -3.03
CA ILE A 74 -10.71 21.27 -3.26
C ILE A 74 -9.94 21.68 -2.04
N GLY A 75 -8.87 20.97 -1.72
CA GLY A 75 -7.96 21.29 -0.62
C GLY A 75 -6.61 21.82 -1.12
N PHE A 76 -5.91 22.56 -0.27
CA PHE A 76 -4.61 23.15 -0.54
C PHE A 76 -3.59 22.68 0.48
N ILE A 77 -2.37 22.35 0.03
CA ILE A 77 -1.26 21.97 0.91
C ILE A 77 -0.03 22.81 0.56
N ASP A 78 0.46 23.58 1.51
CA ASP A 78 1.72 24.31 1.40
C ASP A 78 2.89 23.34 1.60
N ILE A 79 3.67 23.11 0.55
CA ILE A 79 4.87 22.29 0.52
C ILE A 79 6.13 23.11 0.26
N THR A 80 6.15 24.40 0.63
CA THR A 80 7.36 25.24 0.60
C THR A 80 8.50 24.51 1.33
N ASP A 81 8.22 23.90 2.48
CA ASP A 81 9.03 22.87 3.09
C ASP A 81 8.35 21.50 2.86
N ALA A 82 8.84 20.74 1.87
CA ALA A 82 8.25 19.47 1.50
C ALA A 82 8.35 18.40 2.60
N LYS A 83 9.26 18.58 3.59
CA LYS A 83 9.40 17.67 4.75
C LYS A 83 8.44 18.02 5.90
N ALA A 84 7.79 19.16 5.81
CA ALA A 84 6.83 19.64 6.82
C ALA A 84 5.63 20.31 6.12
N PRO A 85 4.83 19.55 5.34
CA PRO A 85 3.67 20.06 4.63
C PRO A 85 2.65 20.66 5.62
N LYS A 86 1.96 21.73 5.18
CA LYS A 86 1.01 22.44 6.04
C LYS A 86 -0.35 22.56 5.36
N ALA A 87 -1.39 22.49 6.18
CA ALA A 87 -2.75 22.77 5.73
C ALA A 87 -2.85 24.16 5.10
N GLY A 88 -3.31 24.21 3.86
CA GLY A 88 -3.59 25.44 3.12
C GLY A 88 -5.06 25.86 3.15
N GLY A 89 -5.93 25.04 3.76
CA GLY A 89 -7.38 25.22 3.78
C GLY A 89 -8.06 24.66 2.52
N SER A 90 -9.35 24.94 2.35
CA SER A 90 -10.17 24.38 1.28
C SER A 90 -11.12 25.42 0.67
N VAL A 91 -11.68 25.10 -0.51
CA VAL A 91 -12.76 25.83 -1.19
C VAL A 91 -13.86 24.84 -1.50
N ALA A 92 -15.08 25.10 -0.99
CA ALA A 92 -16.25 24.25 -1.22
C ALA A 92 -17.05 24.68 -2.47
N PHE A 93 -17.76 23.71 -3.03
CA PHE A 93 -18.64 23.84 -4.20
C PHE A 93 -20.03 23.26 -3.93
N ASP A 94 -20.96 23.51 -4.84
CA ASP A 94 -22.29 22.89 -4.79
C ASP A 94 -22.33 21.46 -5.43
N GLY A 95 -21.21 21.03 -6.03
CA GLY A 95 -21.02 19.72 -6.68
C GLY A 95 -19.73 19.03 -6.24
N GLU A 96 -19.48 17.87 -6.79
CA GLU A 96 -18.35 16.99 -6.48
C GLU A 96 -17.19 17.29 -7.43
N PRO A 97 -16.03 17.79 -6.96
CA PRO A 97 -14.87 17.98 -7.83
C PRO A 97 -14.29 16.61 -8.21
N THR A 98 -14.22 16.32 -9.50
CA THR A 98 -13.67 15.08 -10.04
C THR A 98 -12.21 15.25 -10.44
N SER A 99 -11.81 16.42 -10.93
CA SER A 99 -10.45 16.64 -11.38
C SER A 99 -9.97 18.08 -11.19
N VAL A 100 -8.65 18.28 -11.09
CA VAL A 100 -8.03 19.59 -10.90
C VAL A 100 -6.72 19.72 -11.68
N THR A 101 -6.51 20.89 -12.30
CA THR A 101 -5.23 21.28 -12.89
C THR A 101 -4.94 22.76 -12.62
N ILE A 102 -3.72 23.24 -12.92
CA ILE A 102 -3.30 24.61 -12.57
C ILE A 102 -2.73 25.36 -13.77
N ALA A 103 -3.21 26.60 -13.98
CA ALA A 103 -2.68 27.54 -14.96
C ALA A 103 -2.52 28.94 -14.36
N ALA A 104 -1.34 29.54 -14.46
CA ALA A 104 -1.05 30.93 -14.07
C ALA A 104 -1.57 31.29 -12.65
N GLY A 105 -1.34 30.43 -11.67
CA GLY A 105 -1.78 30.64 -10.28
C GLY A 105 -3.28 30.44 -10.04
N LYS A 106 -3.99 29.83 -11.01
CA LYS A 106 -5.40 29.48 -10.91
C LYS A 106 -5.56 27.96 -10.94
N ALA A 107 -6.37 27.40 -10.03
CA ALA A 107 -6.84 26.04 -10.13
C ALA A 107 -8.07 25.99 -11.05
N LEU A 108 -8.06 25.09 -12.01
CA LEU A 108 -9.17 24.75 -12.88
C LEU A 108 -9.75 23.44 -12.38
N VAL A 109 -11.00 23.46 -11.95
CA VAL A 109 -11.65 22.34 -11.24
C VAL A 109 -12.84 21.88 -12.07
N ALA A 110 -12.82 20.63 -12.50
CA ALA A 110 -13.96 19.94 -13.08
C ALA A 110 -14.88 19.50 -11.93
N ILE A 111 -16.16 19.79 -12.03
CA ILE A 111 -17.12 19.57 -10.94
C ILE A 111 -18.36 18.90 -11.50
N ASN A 112 -18.65 17.72 -10.99
CA ASN A 112 -19.89 17.01 -11.25
C ASN A 112 -21.04 17.65 -10.44
N THR A 113 -22.10 18.09 -11.16
CA THR A 113 -23.30 18.70 -10.58
C THR A 113 -24.55 17.95 -10.96
N ARG A 114 -24.42 16.69 -11.39
CA ARG A 114 -25.54 15.87 -11.90
C ARG A 114 -26.71 15.81 -10.90
N GLU A 115 -27.92 15.85 -11.46
CA GLU A 115 -29.13 15.56 -10.70
C GLU A 115 -29.35 14.03 -10.59
N SER A 116 -28.93 13.29 -11.61
CA SER A 116 -28.95 11.82 -11.69
C SER A 116 -28.13 11.37 -12.92
N PHE A 117 -27.85 10.07 -13.05
CA PHE A 117 -27.14 9.49 -14.20
C PHE A 117 -27.81 9.82 -15.55
N VAL A 118 -29.13 9.92 -15.63
CA VAL A 118 -29.89 10.27 -16.85
C VAL A 118 -30.06 11.79 -17.04
N LYS A 119 -29.57 12.59 -16.11
CA LYS A 119 -29.53 14.06 -16.17
C LYS A 119 -28.16 14.55 -15.69
N PRO A 120 -27.09 14.16 -16.40
CA PRO A 120 -25.76 14.62 -16.07
C PRO A 120 -25.65 16.13 -16.27
N SER A 121 -24.82 16.75 -15.48
CA SER A 121 -24.41 18.14 -15.61
C SER A 121 -23.08 18.36 -14.90
N GLY A 122 -22.34 19.36 -15.31
CA GLY A 122 -21.07 19.71 -14.68
C GLY A 122 -20.63 21.11 -15.06
N ILE A 123 -19.73 21.62 -14.29
CA ILE A 123 -19.13 22.94 -14.49
C ILE A 123 -17.60 22.87 -14.41
N LEU A 124 -16.93 23.77 -15.12
CA LEU A 124 -15.53 24.10 -14.85
C LEU A 124 -15.50 25.33 -13.95
N ALA A 125 -14.95 25.23 -12.76
CA ALA A 125 -14.70 26.37 -11.88
C ALA A 125 -13.23 26.81 -11.96
N GLN A 126 -12.98 28.10 -12.00
CA GLN A 126 -11.65 28.70 -11.90
C GLN A 126 -11.48 29.35 -10.53
N VAL A 127 -10.50 28.91 -9.75
CA VAL A 127 -10.23 29.36 -8.38
C VAL A 127 -8.86 30.01 -8.31
N ASP A 128 -8.78 31.24 -7.81
CA ASP A 128 -7.51 31.88 -7.51
C ASP A 128 -6.85 31.23 -6.30
N ILE A 129 -5.66 30.66 -6.46
CA ILE A 129 -4.98 29.89 -5.43
C ILE A 129 -4.62 30.77 -4.21
N ALA A 130 -4.24 32.04 -4.45
CA ALA A 130 -3.79 32.93 -3.39
C ALA A 130 -4.94 33.45 -2.52
N SER A 131 -6.04 33.88 -3.16
CA SER A 131 -7.22 34.43 -2.46
C SER A 131 -8.27 33.37 -2.12
N LYS A 132 -8.21 32.19 -2.77
CA LYS A 132 -9.24 31.14 -2.70
C LYS A 132 -10.63 31.59 -3.17
N ALA A 133 -10.68 32.58 -4.04
CA ALA A 133 -11.92 33.06 -4.63
C ALA A 133 -12.25 32.30 -5.90
N ILE A 134 -13.50 31.94 -6.11
CA ILE A 134 -14.00 31.44 -7.38
C ILE A 134 -14.17 32.65 -8.32
N ASP A 135 -13.35 32.71 -9.37
CA ASP A 135 -13.33 33.84 -10.32
C ASP A 135 -14.39 33.67 -11.39
N THR A 136 -14.56 32.45 -11.90
CA THR A 136 -15.40 32.16 -13.09
C THR A 136 -15.90 30.71 -12.99
N THR A 137 -17.09 30.47 -13.56
CA THR A 137 -17.63 29.15 -13.80
C THR A 137 -18.15 29.03 -15.22
N CYS A 138 -17.88 27.90 -15.89
CA CYS A 138 -18.38 27.57 -17.22
C CYS A 138 -19.25 26.32 -17.14
N ASP A 139 -20.41 26.34 -17.78
CA ASP A 139 -21.25 25.15 -17.95
C ASP A 139 -20.60 24.21 -18.98
N LEU A 140 -20.43 22.93 -18.61
CA LEU A 140 -19.81 21.90 -19.45
C LEU A 140 -20.84 21.05 -20.20
N GLY A 141 -22.13 21.17 -19.88
CA GLY A 141 -23.21 20.44 -20.55
C GLY A 141 -23.33 18.95 -20.21
N GLY A 142 -22.45 18.40 -19.39
CA GLY A 142 -22.43 17.01 -18.95
C GLY A 142 -21.53 16.81 -17.74
N GLN A 143 -21.49 15.60 -17.21
CA GLN A 143 -20.63 15.22 -16.06
C GLN A 143 -19.16 15.14 -16.52
N PRO A 144 -18.27 16.00 -16.00
CA PRO A 144 -16.85 15.87 -16.28
C PRO A 144 -16.23 14.78 -15.42
N ASP A 145 -15.20 14.13 -15.97
CA ASP A 145 -14.29 13.29 -15.22
C ASP A 145 -12.90 13.94 -15.15
N SER A 146 -12.07 13.87 -16.16
CA SER A 146 -10.70 14.41 -16.12
C SER A 146 -10.52 15.70 -16.90
N ILE A 147 -9.53 16.52 -16.48
CA ILE A 147 -9.10 17.75 -17.15
C ILE A 147 -7.60 17.76 -17.40
N ALA A 148 -7.17 18.13 -18.61
CA ALA A 148 -5.78 18.37 -18.92
C ALA A 148 -5.56 19.71 -19.62
N LEU A 149 -4.33 20.23 -19.50
CA LEU A 149 -3.87 21.43 -20.22
C LEU A 149 -2.81 21.05 -21.25
N ASN A 150 -2.81 21.75 -22.38
CA ASN A 150 -1.69 21.66 -23.28
C ASN A 150 -0.43 22.30 -22.67
N LYS A 151 0.74 22.06 -23.26
CA LYS A 151 2.04 22.49 -22.75
C LYS A 151 2.13 24.01 -22.48
N ASP A 152 1.53 24.82 -23.37
CA ASP A 152 1.54 26.27 -23.26
C ASP A 152 0.43 26.82 -22.34
N LYS A 153 -0.41 25.94 -21.76
CA LYS A 153 -1.55 26.29 -20.91
C LYS A 153 -2.54 27.26 -21.56
N THR A 154 -2.74 27.10 -22.86
CA THR A 154 -3.66 27.91 -23.67
C THR A 154 -4.91 27.17 -24.10
N ILE A 155 -4.91 25.84 -23.94
CA ILE A 155 -6.04 24.97 -24.29
C ILE A 155 -6.24 24.00 -23.11
N ALA A 156 -7.48 23.85 -22.68
CA ALA A 156 -7.92 22.76 -21.79
C ALA A 156 -8.78 21.77 -22.57
N ALA A 157 -8.64 20.51 -22.22
CA ALA A 157 -9.50 19.42 -22.65
C ALA A 157 -10.11 18.77 -21.42
N ILE A 158 -11.41 18.45 -21.47
CA ILE A 158 -12.16 17.87 -20.36
C ILE A 158 -12.94 16.69 -20.93
N ALA A 159 -12.72 15.51 -20.37
CA ALA A 159 -13.55 14.33 -20.62
C ALA A 159 -14.92 14.55 -20.00
N ILE A 160 -15.98 14.35 -20.77
CA ILE A 160 -17.36 14.40 -20.30
C ILE A 160 -17.88 12.97 -20.36
N GLU A 161 -17.78 12.30 -19.26
CA GLU A 161 -18.06 10.87 -19.13
C GLU A 161 -19.54 10.57 -19.25
N ASN A 162 -20.39 11.28 -18.46
CA ASN A 162 -21.79 10.96 -18.24
C ASN A 162 -22.00 9.51 -17.74
N GLU A 163 -21.23 9.17 -16.73
CA GLU A 163 -21.13 7.89 -16.06
C GLU A 163 -22.46 7.09 -16.00
N ARG A 164 -22.41 5.82 -16.30
CA ARG A 164 -23.53 4.89 -16.20
C ARG A 164 -23.97 4.65 -14.74
N ASP A 165 -25.19 4.21 -14.55
CA ASP A 165 -25.70 3.73 -13.26
C ASP A 165 -25.45 2.22 -13.13
N GLU A 166 -24.52 1.82 -12.31
CA GLU A 166 -24.16 0.41 -12.09
C GLU A 166 -25.27 -0.43 -11.48
N GLU A 167 -26.25 0.20 -10.83
CA GLU A 167 -27.40 -0.45 -10.24
C GLU A 167 -28.52 -0.73 -11.27
N VAL A 168 -28.40 -0.19 -12.49
CA VAL A 168 -29.37 -0.36 -13.58
C VAL A 168 -28.84 -1.37 -14.61
N ASN A 169 -29.64 -2.40 -14.94
CA ASN A 169 -29.28 -3.47 -15.89
C ASN A 169 -27.93 -4.17 -15.59
N ASP A 170 -27.60 -4.39 -14.33
CA ASP A 170 -26.32 -4.95 -13.91
C ASP A 170 -25.10 -4.12 -14.40
N GLY A 171 -25.25 -2.80 -14.55
CA GLY A 171 -24.23 -1.88 -15.05
C GLY A 171 -23.93 -2.01 -16.55
N ASP A 172 -24.74 -2.74 -17.32
CA ASP A 172 -24.50 -2.92 -18.76
C ASP A 172 -24.76 -1.61 -19.53
N ILE A 173 -23.83 -1.28 -20.45
CA ILE A 173 -23.97 -0.19 -21.41
C ILE A 173 -24.62 -0.67 -22.73
N PRO A 174 -25.32 0.20 -23.47
CA PRO A 174 -25.38 1.66 -23.36
C PRO A 174 -26.39 2.16 -22.32
N GLN A 175 -26.07 3.28 -21.67
CA GLN A 175 -26.94 4.06 -20.77
C GLN A 175 -26.82 5.56 -21.10
N MET A 176 -27.83 6.11 -21.80
CA MET A 176 -27.79 7.48 -22.28
C MET A 176 -28.01 8.54 -21.19
N PRO A 177 -27.44 9.74 -21.30
CA PRO A 177 -26.83 10.31 -22.50
C PRO A 177 -25.35 9.99 -22.63
N ALA A 178 -24.90 9.84 -23.87
CA ALA A 178 -23.51 9.60 -24.24
C ALA A 178 -22.57 10.72 -23.79
N GLY A 179 -21.34 10.35 -23.44
CA GLY A 179 -20.27 11.30 -23.17
C GLY A 179 -19.66 11.94 -24.42
N ASP A 180 -18.84 12.98 -24.23
CA ASP A 180 -18.10 13.67 -25.27
C ASP A 180 -16.78 14.26 -24.72
N LEU A 181 -16.05 15.01 -25.58
CA LEU A 181 -14.89 15.78 -25.15
C LEU A 181 -15.17 17.26 -25.28
N VAL A 182 -14.97 18.03 -24.21
CA VAL A 182 -14.96 19.49 -24.23
C VAL A 182 -13.56 20.01 -24.43
N ILE A 183 -13.39 20.96 -25.37
CA ILE A 183 -12.17 21.74 -25.57
C ILE A 183 -12.50 23.22 -25.39
N LEU A 184 -11.67 23.93 -24.64
CA LEU A 184 -11.80 25.37 -24.43
C LEU A 184 -10.44 26.09 -24.42
N SER A 185 -10.44 27.38 -24.69
CA SER A 185 -9.23 28.22 -24.72
C SER A 185 -9.01 28.94 -23.39
N LEU A 186 -7.73 29.14 -23.06
CA LEU A 186 -7.29 30.02 -21.99
C LEU A 186 -6.47 31.17 -22.53
N LYS A 187 -6.62 32.34 -21.93
CA LYS A 187 -5.79 33.50 -22.21
C LYS A 187 -5.21 34.05 -20.92
N ASP A 188 -3.88 34.06 -20.81
CA ASP A 188 -3.17 34.50 -19.61
C ASP A 188 -3.68 33.77 -18.31
N GLY A 189 -3.99 32.46 -18.44
CA GLY A 189 -4.53 31.61 -17.36
C GLY A 189 -6.01 31.83 -17.07
N VAL A 190 -6.73 32.67 -17.84
CA VAL A 190 -8.18 32.87 -17.67
C VAL A 190 -8.94 32.07 -18.71
N VAL A 191 -9.91 31.27 -18.27
CA VAL A 191 -10.76 30.47 -19.13
C VAL A 191 -11.73 31.34 -19.96
N ASP A 192 -11.92 31.01 -21.24
CA ASP A 192 -12.92 31.61 -22.10
C ASP A 192 -14.11 30.67 -22.30
N CYS A 193 -15.14 30.80 -21.48
CA CYS A 193 -16.37 29.97 -21.56
C CYS A 193 -17.04 30.08 -22.95
N GLY A 194 -16.85 31.19 -23.66
CA GLY A 194 -17.41 31.39 -25.02
C GLY A 194 -16.70 30.56 -26.10
N SER A 195 -15.54 29.98 -25.78
CA SER A 195 -14.77 29.14 -26.70
C SER A 195 -15.06 27.65 -26.56
N ILE A 196 -15.94 27.25 -25.64
CA ILE A 196 -16.30 25.83 -25.43
C ILE A 196 -16.75 25.19 -26.71
N LYS A 197 -16.15 24.05 -27.00
CA LYS A 197 -16.44 23.22 -28.17
C LYS A 197 -16.60 21.78 -27.75
N HIS A 198 -17.74 21.20 -28.05
CA HIS A 198 -17.99 19.75 -27.89
C HIS A 198 -17.48 18.97 -29.10
N VAL A 199 -16.76 17.89 -28.84
CA VAL A 199 -16.26 16.96 -29.87
C VAL A 199 -17.00 15.65 -29.68
N THR A 200 -17.87 15.33 -30.62
CA THR A 200 -18.70 14.12 -30.60
C THR A 200 -17.85 12.88 -30.83
N LEU A 201 -18.01 11.88 -29.98
CA LEU A 201 -17.30 10.59 -29.98
C LEU A 201 -18.21 9.44 -30.41
N THR A 202 -19.53 9.65 -30.44
CA THR A 202 -20.54 8.66 -30.84
C THR A 202 -20.23 8.06 -32.20
N GLY A 203 -20.28 6.72 -32.28
CA GLY A 203 -20.03 5.94 -33.49
C GLY A 203 -18.57 5.64 -33.80
N LEU A 204 -17.63 6.01 -32.91
CA LEU A 204 -16.19 5.70 -33.06
C LEU A 204 -15.86 4.30 -32.54
N ALA A 205 -16.36 3.94 -31.35
CA ALA A 205 -16.04 2.67 -30.71
C ALA A 205 -16.87 1.49 -31.30
N ASP A 206 -16.26 0.30 -31.29
CA ASP A 206 -16.90 -0.94 -31.71
C ASP A 206 -17.85 -1.51 -30.63
N VAL A 207 -17.55 -1.25 -29.37
CA VAL A 207 -18.34 -1.65 -28.21
C VAL A 207 -19.17 -0.46 -27.76
N ALA A 208 -20.49 -0.62 -27.68
CA ALA A 208 -21.46 0.42 -27.28
C ALA A 208 -21.16 1.80 -27.91
N GLY A 209 -20.85 1.83 -29.23
CA GLY A 209 -20.42 3.05 -29.91
C GLY A 209 -21.39 4.22 -29.89
N ASP A 210 -22.68 3.97 -29.56
CA ASP A 210 -23.66 5.02 -29.37
C ASP A 210 -23.53 5.72 -28.00
N ASP A 211 -22.76 5.12 -27.08
CA ASP A 211 -22.56 5.56 -25.70
C ASP A 211 -21.07 5.55 -25.33
N PRO A 212 -20.27 6.48 -25.82
CA PRO A 212 -18.90 6.63 -25.36
C PRO A 212 -18.86 7.16 -23.92
N GLU A 213 -18.04 6.53 -23.09
CA GLU A 213 -17.74 6.93 -21.71
C GLU A 213 -16.26 7.37 -21.62
N PRO A 214 -15.96 8.66 -21.87
CA PRO A 214 -14.62 9.21 -21.80
C PRO A 214 -14.15 9.39 -20.36
N GLU A 215 -13.03 8.76 -20.02
CA GLU A 215 -12.41 8.84 -18.70
C GLU A 215 -11.27 9.85 -18.67
N PHE A 216 -10.16 9.51 -19.25
CA PHE A 216 -8.92 10.26 -19.04
C PHE A 216 -8.42 10.95 -20.29
N VAL A 217 -7.86 12.17 -20.11
CA VAL A 217 -7.37 13.02 -21.19
C VAL A 217 -5.94 13.49 -20.95
N ALA A 218 -5.09 13.45 -21.98
CA ALA A 218 -3.72 13.96 -21.91
C ALA A 218 -3.28 14.63 -23.22
N PHE A 219 -2.48 15.70 -23.13
CA PHE A 219 -1.87 16.38 -24.28
C PHE A 219 -0.42 15.95 -24.48
N ASN A 220 0.00 15.81 -25.76
CA ASN A 220 1.41 15.75 -26.13
C ASN A 220 2.00 17.13 -26.43
N GLY A 221 3.29 17.18 -26.80
CA GLY A 221 3.98 18.45 -27.16
C GLY A 221 3.54 19.09 -28.45
N GLN A 222 2.71 18.41 -29.26
CA GLN A 222 2.17 18.92 -30.56
C GLN A 222 0.70 19.37 -30.45
N ASP A 223 0.16 19.47 -29.24
CA ASP A 223 -1.24 19.75 -28.91
C ASP A 223 -2.21 18.67 -29.43
N GLU A 224 -1.74 17.42 -29.55
CA GLU A 224 -2.62 16.26 -29.76
C GLU A 224 -3.09 15.71 -28.43
N ILE A 225 -4.36 15.32 -28.35
CA ILE A 225 -5.01 14.75 -27.18
C ILE A 225 -5.10 13.24 -27.38
N ALA A 226 -4.67 12.47 -26.38
CA ALA A 226 -5.10 11.09 -26.21
C ALA A 226 -6.25 11.07 -25.20
N LEU A 227 -7.31 10.36 -25.55
CA LEU A 227 -8.53 10.21 -24.76
C LEU A 227 -8.86 8.73 -24.66
N THR A 228 -9.06 8.23 -23.44
CA THR A 228 -9.56 6.88 -23.17
C THR A 228 -11.08 6.87 -23.11
N LEU A 229 -11.68 5.79 -23.60
CA LEU A 229 -13.09 5.43 -23.42
C LEU A 229 -13.07 4.07 -22.76
N GLN A 230 -13.15 4.05 -21.43
CA GLN A 230 -12.78 2.88 -20.64
C GLN A 230 -13.67 1.68 -20.93
N GLU A 231 -14.98 1.78 -20.69
CA GLU A 231 -15.94 0.67 -20.89
C GLU A 231 -16.08 0.28 -22.35
N ASN A 232 -15.85 1.25 -23.26
CA ASN A 232 -15.83 0.97 -24.69
C ASN A 232 -14.54 0.23 -25.11
N ASN A 233 -13.54 0.13 -24.21
CA ASN A 233 -12.21 -0.42 -24.48
C ASN A 233 -11.56 0.24 -25.71
N TYR A 234 -11.53 1.57 -25.74
CA TYR A 234 -11.21 2.35 -26.94
C TYR A 234 -10.31 3.56 -26.64
N ILE A 235 -9.56 4.02 -27.63
CA ILE A 235 -8.68 5.19 -27.54
C ILE A 235 -8.91 6.09 -28.74
N VAL A 236 -8.96 7.40 -28.52
CA VAL A 236 -9.17 8.42 -29.56
C VAL A 236 -8.05 9.45 -29.50
N ILE A 237 -7.42 9.72 -30.67
CA ILE A 237 -6.42 10.78 -30.82
C ILE A 237 -7.06 11.97 -31.55
N ILE A 238 -7.01 13.14 -30.89
CA ILE A 238 -7.72 14.34 -31.34
C ILE A 238 -6.73 15.51 -31.50
N ASP A 239 -6.89 16.34 -32.52
CA ASP A 239 -6.19 17.61 -32.64
C ASP A 239 -6.81 18.61 -31.63
N GLY A 240 -6.07 19.01 -30.61
CA GLY A 240 -6.58 19.87 -29.53
C GLY A 240 -6.93 21.29 -29.94
N LYS A 241 -6.41 21.78 -31.08
CA LYS A 241 -6.75 23.12 -31.61
C LYS A 241 -8.04 23.12 -32.39
N THR A 242 -8.27 22.07 -33.16
CA THR A 242 -9.42 21.99 -34.07
C THR A 242 -10.53 21.10 -33.56
N GLY A 243 -10.26 20.20 -32.59
CA GLY A 243 -11.17 19.16 -32.15
C GLY A 243 -11.45 18.10 -33.22
N THR A 244 -10.52 17.94 -34.19
CA THR A 244 -10.67 16.94 -35.24
C THR A 244 -10.08 15.60 -34.78
N VAL A 245 -10.86 14.53 -34.88
CA VAL A 245 -10.38 13.17 -34.64
C VAL A 245 -9.35 12.83 -35.74
N LYS A 246 -8.13 12.49 -35.29
CA LYS A 246 -6.99 12.13 -36.16
C LYS A 246 -6.87 10.63 -36.39
N SER A 247 -7.01 9.87 -35.33
CA SER A 247 -7.06 8.41 -35.32
C SER A 247 -7.87 7.92 -34.13
N HIS A 248 -8.40 6.72 -34.24
CA HIS A 248 -9.10 6.04 -33.16
C HIS A 248 -8.99 4.53 -33.35
N PHE A 249 -8.97 3.77 -32.28
CA PHE A 249 -8.74 2.32 -32.33
C PHE A 249 -9.15 1.65 -31.01
N SER A 250 -9.51 0.36 -31.09
CA SER A 250 -9.73 -0.46 -29.91
C SER A 250 -8.43 -0.62 -29.11
N ALA A 251 -8.52 -0.54 -27.78
CA ALA A 251 -7.41 -0.85 -26.90
C ALA A 251 -7.03 -2.36 -26.99
N GLY A 252 -7.93 -3.20 -27.52
CA GLY A 252 -7.70 -4.62 -27.74
C GLY A 252 -7.73 -5.47 -26.47
N THR A 253 -7.22 -6.68 -26.56
CA THR A 253 -7.25 -7.67 -25.47
C THR A 253 -5.85 -8.15 -25.12
N VAL A 254 -5.71 -8.77 -23.93
CA VAL A 254 -4.45 -9.35 -23.42
C VAL A 254 -4.69 -10.79 -22.96
N ASN A 255 -3.69 -11.63 -23.11
CA ASN A 255 -3.64 -12.94 -22.45
C ASN A 255 -2.70 -12.84 -21.25
N LEU A 256 -3.21 -13.20 -20.09
CA LEU A 256 -2.47 -13.16 -18.82
C LEU A 256 -2.21 -14.60 -18.34
N GLU A 257 -0.99 -14.86 -17.90
CA GLU A 257 -0.57 -16.13 -17.30
C GLU A 257 0.22 -15.85 -16.02
N GLY A 258 0.22 -16.82 -15.11
CA GLY A 258 0.96 -16.70 -13.84
C GLY A 258 0.38 -15.67 -12.89
N ILE A 259 -0.93 -15.52 -12.86
CA ILE A 259 -1.72 -14.62 -12.03
C ILE A 259 -2.57 -15.38 -11.02
N ASP A 260 -2.99 -14.72 -9.96
CA ASP A 260 -4.03 -15.25 -9.08
C ASP A 260 -5.42 -14.84 -9.60
N THR A 261 -6.28 -15.82 -9.78
CA THR A 261 -7.64 -15.64 -10.32
C THR A 261 -8.74 -16.06 -9.34
N LYS A 262 -8.38 -16.33 -8.07
CA LYS A 262 -9.32 -16.86 -7.09
C LYS A 262 -9.32 -16.05 -5.81
N LYS A 263 -10.49 -15.66 -5.36
CA LYS A 263 -10.72 -15.12 -4.01
C LYS A 263 -10.93 -16.28 -3.03
N ASP A 264 -9.88 -17.06 -2.76
CA ASP A 264 -9.97 -18.28 -1.96
C ASP A 264 -9.12 -18.27 -0.67
N GLY A 265 -8.51 -17.12 -0.34
CA GLY A 265 -7.64 -16.96 0.83
C GLY A 265 -6.27 -17.62 0.66
N ALA A 266 -5.78 -17.72 -0.59
CA ALA A 266 -4.46 -18.24 -0.90
C ALA A 266 -3.84 -17.50 -2.07
N LEU A 267 -2.59 -17.07 -1.95
CA LEU A 267 -1.85 -16.46 -3.05
C LEU A 267 -1.25 -17.56 -3.96
N LYS A 268 -1.81 -17.73 -5.15
CA LYS A 268 -1.41 -18.76 -6.12
C LYS A 268 -1.30 -18.18 -7.52
N PHE A 269 -0.12 -17.82 -7.93
CA PHE A 269 0.16 -17.22 -9.23
C PHE A 269 0.27 -18.28 -10.33
N THR A 270 -0.76 -19.10 -10.49
CA THR A 270 -0.81 -20.21 -11.47
C THR A 270 -2.01 -20.14 -12.41
N GLY A 271 -2.82 -19.10 -12.28
CA GLY A 271 -4.00 -18.88 -13.11
C GLY A 271 -3.67 -18.26 -14.47
N GLU A 272 -4.65 -18.32 -15.37
CA GLU A 272 -4.62 -17.65 -16.68
C GLU A 272 -5.97 -16.99 -16.98
N ILE A 273 -5.95 -15.87 -17.71
CA ILE A 273 -7.13 -15.24 -18.32
C ILE A 273 -6.79 -15.00 -19.79
N LYS A 274 -7.73 -15.32 -20.70
CA LYS A 274 -7.55 -15.16 -22.14
C LYS A 274 -8.48 -14.11 -22.68
N ASP A 275 -7.97 -13.36 -23.66
CA ASP A 275 -8.71 -12.33 -24.40
C ASP A 275 -9.44 -11.32 -23.50
N VAL A 276 -8.79 -10.95 -22.37
CA VAL A 276 -9.34 -9.93 -21.46
C VAL A 276 -9.16 -8.54 -22.07
N ALA A 277 -10.23 -7.76 -22.15
CA ALA A 277 -10.18 -6.37 -22.58
C ALA A 277 -9.28 -5.55 -21.66
N ARG A 278 -8.57 -4.55 -22.20
CA ARG A 278 -7.73 -3.67 -21.38
C ARG A 278 -8.56 -2.75 -20.53
N GLU A 279 -9.63 -2.17 -21.12
CA GLU A 279 -10.46 -1.13 -20.50
C GLU A 279 -9.57 -0.09 -19.82
N PRO A 280 -8.86 0.73 -20.62
CA PRO A 280 -7.87 1.66 -20.10
C PRO A 280 -8.53 2.87 -19.43
N ASP A 281 -8.11 3.16 -18.21
CA ASP A 281 -8.44 4.39 -17.52
C ASP A 281 -7.38 5.48 -17.84
N ALA A 282 -6.42 5.75 -16.94
CA ALA A 282 -5.46 6.84 -17.14
C ALA A 282 -4.62 6.70 -18.41
N VAL A 283 -4.30 7.84 -19.01
CA VAL A 283 -3.39 7.96 -20.15
C VAL A 283 -2.36 9.06 -19.93
N LYS A 284 -1.08 8.79 -20.28
CA LYS A 284 0.00 9.78 -20.27
C LYS A 284 0.90 9.63 -21.49
N TRP A 285 1.27 10.74 -22.11
CA TRP A 285 2.25 10.75 -23.19
C TRP A 285 3.67 10.60 -22.66
N LEU A 286 4.43 9.69 -23.26
CA LEU A 286 5.87 9.53 -23.02
C LEU A 286 6.70 10.46 -23.92
N ASP A 287 6.20 10.72 -25.12
CA ASP A 287 6.72 11.67 -26.09
C ASP A 287 5.61 12.08 -27.09
N ASP A 288 5.94 12.72 -28.22
CA ASP A 288 4.95 13.17 -29.19
C ASP A 288 4.31 12.04 -30.02
N ASP A 289 4.83 10.81 -29.94
CA ASP A 289 4.39 9.67 -30.74
C ASP A 289 3.96 8.45 -29.91
N ARG A 290 4.39 8.36 -28.62
CA ARG A 290 4.12 7.25 -27.75
C ARG A 290 3.39 7.69 -26.48
N PHE A 291 2.43 6.90 -26.04
CA PHE A 291 1.72 7.09 -24.78
C PHE A 291 1.51 5.77 -24.05
N VAL A 292 1.29 5.84 -22.76
CA VAL A 292 1.01 4.71 -21.88
C VAL A 292 -0.41 4.83 -21.36
N VAL A 293 -1.08 3.67 -21.18
CA VAL A 293 -2.37 3.57 -20.50
C VAL A 293 -2.29 2.59 -19.36
N ALA A 294 -3.00 2.86 -18.28
CA ALA A 294 -3.26 1.93 -17.20
C ALA A 294 -4.45 1.05 -17.57
N ASN A 295 -4.33 -0.27 -17.39
CA ASN A 295 -5.36 -1.23 -17.80
C ASN A 295 -6.15 -1.67 -16.56
N GLU A 296 -6.88 -0.77 -15.95
CA GLU A 296 -7.64 -1.02 -14.73
C GLU A 296 -8.76 -2.01 -14.97
N GLY A 297 -9.65 -1.66 -15.90
CA GLY A 297 -10.87 -2.38 -16.20
C GLY A 297 -11.98 -2.07 -15.22
N ASP A 298 -13.13 -1.67 -15.74
CA ASP A 298 -14.29 -1.38 -14.91
C ASP A 298 -15.49 -2.27 -15.24
N TRP A 299 -15.84 -2.40 -16.49
CA TRP A 299 -17.05 -3.11 -16.91
C TRP A 299 -16.86 -4.63 -17.06
N LYS A 300 -16.04 -5.07 -18.03
CA LYS A 300 -15.83 -6.52 -18.34
C LYS A 300 -14.37 -6.89 -18.48
N GLY A 301 -13.47 -5.93 -18.47
CA GLY A 301 -12.05 -6.07 -18.68
C GLY A 301 -11.22 -6.02 -17.41
N GLY A 302 -10.02 -5.49 -17.59
CA GLY A 302 -8.99 -5.36 -16.56
C GLY A 302 -7.79 -6.23 -16.82
N ALA A 303 -6.82 -5.71 -17.59
CA ALA A 303 -5.62 -6.44 -17.97
C ALA A 303 -4.50 -6.33 -16.94
N ARG A 304 -4.75 -5.79 -15.76
CA ARG A 304 -3.91 -5.81 -14.53
C ARG A 304 -2.52 -5.18 -14.64
N GLY A 305 -2.19 -4.56 -15.75
CA GLY A 305 -0.90 -3.96 -16.02
C GLY A 305 -1.05 -2.64 -16.77
N PHE A 306 -0.06 -2.29 -17.54
CA PHE A 306 -0.09 -1.10 -18.39
C PHE A 306 0.43 -1.43 -19.78
N THR A 307 -0.03 -0.64 -20.78
CA THR A 307 0.31 -0.82 -22.17
C THR A 307 0.88 0.46 -22.76
N ILE A 308 1.95 0.36 -23.56
CA ILE A 308 2.48 1.49 -24.33
C ILE A 308 2.03 1.31 -25.78
N PHE A 309 1.36 2.35 -26.30
CA PHE A 309 0.93 2.45 -27.70
C PHE A 309 1.71 3.53 -28.44
N ASP A 310 1.76 3.41 -29.78
CA ASP A 310 1.95 4.59 -30.62
C ASP A 310 0.59 5.23 -30.95
N LYS A 311 0.60 6.48 -31.42
CA LYS A 311 -0.63 7.23 -31.77
C LYS A 311 -1.41 6.65 -32.96
N THR A 312 -0.96 5.56 -33.56
CA THR A 312 -1.67 4.83 -34.61
C THR A 312 -2.38 3.58 -34.09
N GLY A 313 -2.22 3.28 -32.79
CA GLY A 313 -2.83 2.11 -32.12
C GLY A 313 -1.98 0.85 -32.12
N LYS A 314 -0.72 0.96 -32.53
CA LYS A 314 0.19 -0.19 -32.44
C LYS A 314 0.68 -0.34 -31.02
N VAL A 315 0.49 -1.50 -30.41
CA VAL A 315 1.10 -1.90 -29.13
C VAL A 315 2.61 -1.98 -29.32
N LEU A 316 3.36 -1.21 -28.53
CA LEU A 316 4.82 -1.21 -28.50
C LEU A 316 5.35 -2.04 -27.34
N TYR A 317 4.64 -2.02 -26.21
CA TYR A 317 4.97 -2.81 -25.02
C TYR A 317 3.68 -3.18 -24.26
N GLU A 318 3.66 -4.39 -23.70
CA GLU A 318 2.61 -4.91 -22.83
C GLU A 318 3.24 -5.42 -21.55
N ASN A 319 2.85 -4.86 -20.40
CA ASN A 319 3.37 -5.29 -19.10
C ASN A 319 2.80 -6.65 -18.65
N GLY A 320 1.55 -6.94 -19.03
CA GLY A 320 0.85 -8.15 -18.60
C GLY A 320 0.82 -8.30 -17.08
N ALA A 321 1.22 -9.45 -16.56
CA ALA A 321 1.29 -9.73 -15.12
C ALA A 321 2.58 -9.22 -14.44
N GLY A 322 3.46 -8.52 -15.15
CA GLY A 322 4.78 -8.14 -14.61
C GLY A 322 4.70 -7.26 -13.38
N PHE A 323 3.88 -6.21 -13.43
CA PHE A 323 3.70 -5.27 -12.31
C PHE A 323 3.09 -5.97 -11.08
N GLU A 324 2.03 -6.74 -11.27
CA GLU A 324 1.36 -7.52 -10.23
C GLU A 324 2.32 -8.48 -9.51
N ARG A 325 3.22 -9.16 -10.26
CA ARG A 325 4.20 -10.08 -9.67
C ARG A 325 5.26 -9.36 -8.85
N GLU A 326 5.73 -8.19 -9.26
CA GLU A 326 6.68 -7.40 -8.47
C GLU A 326 6.02 -6.86 -7.19
N ILE A 327 4.76 -6.44 -7.25
CA ILE A 327 3.95 -6.04 -6.09
C ILE A 327 3.79 -7.22 -5.11
N ALA A 328 3.52 -8.42 -5.63
CA ALA A 328 3.38 -9.61 -4.79
C ALA A 328 4.67 -9.97 -4.04
N LYS A 329 5.85 -9.68 -4.61
CA LYS A 329 7.15 -9.88 -3.94
C LYS A 329 7.36 -9.02 -2.70
N ILE A 330 6.66 -7.91 -2.57
CA ILE A 330 6.76 -7.01 -1.41
C ILE A 330 5.59 -7.13 -0.43
N GLY A 331 4.70 -8.12 -0.65
CA GLY A 331 3.57 -8.40 0.26
C GLY A 331 2.35 -7.49 0.09
N HIS A 332 2.25 -6.75 -1.02
CA HIS A 332 1.16 -5.80 -1.29
C HIS A 332 0.06 -6.38 -2.20
N TYR A 333 -0.02 -7.69 -2.35
CA TYR A 333 -1.02 -8.28 -3.26
C TYR A 333 -2.40 -8.40 -2.61
N PRO A 334 -3.45 -7.79 -3.18
CA PRO A 334 -4.81 -7.82 -2.63
C PRO A 334 -5.53 -9.13 -2.99
N ASP A 335 -5.48 -10.17 -2.14
CA ASP A 335 -6.07 -11.51 -2.37
C ASP A 335 -7.55 -11.47 -2.80
N LYS A 336 -8.30 -10.45 -2.38
CA LYS A 336 -9.74 -10.35 -2.68
C LYS A 336 -10.07 -9.80 -4.07
N ARG A 337 -9.08 -9.46 -4.87
CA ARG A 337 -9.22 -8.81 -6.19
C ARG A 337 -9.00 -9.78 -7.36
N ASN A 338 -9.57 -10.97 -7.27
CA ASN A 338 -9.36 -12.04 -8.25
C ASN A 338 -9.75 -11.72 -9.70
N LYS A 339 -10.54 -10.67 -9.96
CA LYS A 339 -10.87 -10.22 -11.31
C LYS A 339 -9.85 -9.22 -11.85
N LYS A 340 -9.61 -8.13 -11.11
CA LYS A 340 -8.83 -6.97 -11.55
C LYS A 340 -7.40 -6.92 -10.98
N GLY A 341 -7.02 -7.80 -10.04
CA GLY A 341 -5.68 -7.88 -9.45
C GLY A 341 -5.31 -6.65 -8.64
N VAL A 342 -4.22 -5.99 -9.00
CA VAL A 342 -3.72 -4.79 -8.29
C VAL A 342 -4.38 -3.49 -8.73
N GLU A 343 -5.21 -3.52 -9.78
CA GLU A 343 -5.94 -2.39 -10.35
C GLU A 343 -4.99 -1.20 -10.60
N PRO A 344 -4.17 -1.22 -11.68
CA PRO A 344 -3.41 -0.05 -12.07
C PRO A 344 -4.34 0.97 -12.69
N GLU A 345 -4.50 2.11 -12.05
CA GLU A 345 -5.44 3.16 -12.39
C GLU A 345 -4.71 4.45 -12.78
N GLY A 346 -4.03 5.09 -11.84
CA GLY A 346 -3.34 6.36 -12.09
C GLY A 346 -1.97 6.24 -12.78
N LEU A 347 -1.62 7.27 -13.56
CA LEU A 347 -0.34 7.38 -14.25
C LEU A 347 0.26 8.78 -14.11
N GLU A 348 1.58 8.85 -14.01
CA GLU A 348 2.33 10.09 -14.19
C GLU A 348 3.61 9.83 -15.00
N ALA A 349 4.01 10.77 -15.85
CA ALA A 349 5.24 10.68 -16.64
C ALA A 349 6.00 12.01 -16.59
N ALA A 350 7.27 11.95 -16.20
CA ALA A 350 8.09 13.16 -16.07
C ALA A 350 9.58 12.88 -16.27
N LYS A 351 10.30 13.94 -16.63
CA LYS A 351 11.76 13.89 -16.75
C LYS A 351 12.43 14.40 -15.48
N PHE A 352 13.18 13.53 -14.81
CA PHE A 352 14.01 13.85 -13.64
C PHE A 352 15.50 13.79 -14.03
N GLY A 353 16.13 14.94 -14.15
CA GLY A 353 17.50 15.01 -14.67
C GLY A 353 17.55 14.50 -16.12
N ASP A 354 18.29 13.42 -16.36
CA ASP A 354 18.40 12.79 -17.68
C ASP A 354 17.42 11.60 -17.87
N ASP A 355 16.75 11.16 -16.79
CA ASP A 355 15.85 10.01 -16.83
C ASP A 355 14.42 10.41 -17.18
N ASN A 356 13.84 9.79 -18.18
CA ASN A 356 12.40 9.81 -18.41
C ASN A 356 11.78 8.71 -17.55
N LEU A 357 10.94 9.12 -16.61
CA LEU A 357 10.31 8.21 -15.64
C LEU A 357 8.81 8.12 -15.90
N LEU A 358 8.30 6.91 -15.71
CA LEU A 358 6.89 6.56 -15.70
C LEU A 358 6.54 6.06 -14.29
N PHE A 359 5.47 6.58 -13.73
CA PHE A 359 4.90 6.15 -12.46
C PHE A 359 3.55 5.50 -12.73
N VAL A 360 3.38 4.28 -12.26
CA VAL A 360 2.14 3.50 -12.40
C VAL A 360 1.59 3.26 -10.99
N LEU A 361 0.40 3.77 -10.72
CA LEU A 361 -0.26 3.66 -9.44
C LEU A 361 -1.15 2.42 -9.45
N ALA A 362 -0.95 1.54 -8.46
CA ALA A 362 -1.79 0.37 -8.24
C ALA A 362 -2.71 0.67 -7.06
N GLU A 363 -3.93 1.05 -7.36
CA GLU A 363 -4.92 1.53 -6.41
C GLU A 363 -5.14 0.53 -5.28
N ARG A 364 -5.50 -0.71 -5.60
CA ARG A 364 -5.83 -1.74 -4.60
C ARG A 364 -4.62 -2.35 -3.91
N ALA A 365 -3.43 -2.08 -4.41
CA ALA A 365 -2.18 -2.51 -3.78
C ALA A 365 -1.51 -1.42 -2.94
N SER A 366 -2.00 -0.17 -3.01
CA SER A 366 -1.41 0.99 -2.31
C SER A 366 0.08 1.18 -2.63
N VAL A 367 0.45 1.01 -3.91
CA VAL A 367 1.85 1.02 -4.40
C VAL A 367 1.98 1.82 -5.67
N VAL A 368 3.13 2.46 -5.85
CA VAL A 368 3.54 3.08 -7.11
C VAL A 368 4.74 2.35 -7.68
N GLY A 369 4.63 1.87 -8.92
CA GLY A 369 5.76 1.40 -9.71
C GLY A 369 6.49 2.56 -10.37
N VAL A 370 7.79 2.70 -10.13
CA VAL A 370 8.65 3.67 -10.80
C VAL A 370 9.43 2.97 -11.90
N TYR A 371 9.16 3.33 -13.13
CA TYR A 371 9.81 2.77 -14.30
C TYR A 371 10.63 3.80 -15.05
N LYS A 372 11.75 3.39 -15.62
CA LYS A 372 12.51 4.18 -16.58
C LYS A 372 12.03 3.85 -17.99
N ASP A 373 11.58 4.86 -18.72
CA ASP A 373 11.30 4.73 -20.15
C ASP A 373 12.62 4.59 -20.92
N THR A 374 12.85 3.44 -21.49
CA THR A 374 14.05 3.12 -22.29
C THR A 374 13.84 3.36 -23.80
N GLY A 375 12.62 3.74 -24.19
CA GLY A 375 12.19 3.78 -25.59
C GLY A 375 11.78 2.39 -26.15
N ALA A 376 11.89 1.34 -25.33
CA ALA A 376 11.48 -0.04 -25.62
C ALA A 376 10.74 -0.60 -24.39
N GLU A 377 11.20 -1.74 -23.85
CA GLU A 377 10.69 -2.28 -22.57
C GLU A 377 11.08 -1.37 -21.41
N PRO A 378 10.12 -0.84 -20.62
CA PRO A 378 10.42 -0.04 -19.44
C PRO A 378 11.14 -0.84 -18.36
N GLU A 379 12.13 -0.23 -17.72
CA GLU A 379 12.87 -0.84 -16.61
C GLU A 379 12.24 -0.45 -15.27
N LEU A 380 11.81 -1.44 -14.48
CA LEU A 380 11.35 -1.19 -13.11
C LEU A 380 12.55 -0.80 -12.24
N LEU A 381 12.53 0.42 -11.71
CA LEU A 381 13.57 0.92 -10.81
C LEU A 381 13.22 0.67 -9.34
N GLN A 382 11.96 0.89 -8.97
CA GLN A 382 11.54 0.89 -7.56
C GLN A 382 10.03 0.70 -7.42
N LEU A 383 9.60 0.14 -6.28
CA LEU A 383 8.21 0.19 -5.79
C LEU A 383 8.16 1.12 -4.59
N LEU A 384 7.22 2.06 -4.58
CA LEU A 384 7.00 3.01 -3.49
C LEU A 384 5.73 2.64 -2.74
N PRO A 385 5.78 2.55 -1.39
CA PRO A 385 4.56 2.39 -0.61
C PRO A 385 3.77 3.71 -0.64
N SER A 386 2.46 3.64 -0.82
CA SER A 386 1.58 4.82 -0.82
C SER A 386 0.56 4.77 0.32
N GLY A 387 -0.34 5.76 0.38
CA GLY A 387 -1.57 5.66 1.18
C GLY A 387 -2.54 4.66 0.55
N ILE A 388 -3.70 4.47 1.14
CA ILE A 388 -4.72 3.55 0.63
C ILE A 388 -5.43 4.19 -0.56
N GLY A 389 -5.51 3.45 -1.69
CA GLY A 389 -6.12 3.95 -2.92
C GLY A 389 -5.33 5.11 -3.55
N PRO A 390 -4.08 4.90 -4.04
CA PRO A 390 -3.40 5.92 -4.84
C PRO A 390 -4.04 6.02 -6.22
N GLU A 391 -4.66 7.16 -6.51
CA GLU A 391 -5.35 7.46 -7.76
C GLU A 391 -4.61 8.56 -8.55
N GLY A 392 -4.47 9.75 -7.96
CA GLY A 392 -3.79 10.87 -8.59
C GLY A 392 -2.32 11.01 -8.21
N ALA A 393 -1.52 11.52 -9.14
CA ALA A 393 -0.12 11.85 -8.87
C ALA A 393 0.35 13.09 -9.61
N VAL A 394 1.37 13.76 -9.07
CA VAL A 394 2.03 14.87 -9.74
C VAL A 394 3.55 14.83 -9.53
N ALA A 395 4.31 14.97 -10.60
CA ALA A 395 5.75 15.11 -10.59
C ALA A 395 6.16 16.59 -10.55
N ILE A 396 6.97 16.98 -9.55
CA ILE A 396 7.57 18.30 -9.42
C ILE A 396 9.07 18.15 -9.66
N ALA A 397 9.44 17.83 -10.91
CA ALA A 397 10.81 17.48 -11.28
C ALA A 397 11.82 18.61 -10.98
N SER A 398 11.40 19.88 -11.04
CA SER A 398 12.23 21.03 -10.67
C SER A 398 12.69 21.02 -9.20
N ARG A 399 11.98 20.28 -8.35
CA ARG A 399 12.29 20.11 -6.92
C ARG A 399 12.71 18.67 -6.58
N ASN A 400 12.86 17.79 -7.57
CA ASN A 400 13.06 16.35 -7.38
C ASN A 400 11.96 15.69 -6.53
N LEU A 401 10.71 16.17 -6.60
CA LEU A 401 9.59 15.63 -5.84
C LEU A 401 8.62 14.87 -6.75
N PHE A 402 8.08 13.80 -6.19
CA PHE A 402 6.92 13.07 -6.68
C PHE A 402 5.88 13.02 -5.56
N VAL A 403 4.61 13.18 -5.89
CA VAL A 403 3.52 13.26 -4.90
C VAL A 403 2.38 12.37 -5.34
N THR A 404 1.79 11.61 -4.41
CA THR A 404 0.56 10.85 -4.63
C THR A 404 -0.58 11.40 -3.80
N ALA A 405 -1.76 11.40 -4.37
CA ALA A 405 -3.04 11.57 -3.69
C ALA A 405 -3.64 10.18 -3.48
N ASN A 406 -4.20 9.93 -2.29
CA ASN A 406 -4.71 8.62 -1.91
C ASN A 406 -6.11 8.80 -1.34
N GLU A 407 -7.09 8.27 -2.02
CA GLU A 407 -8.50 8.60 -1.83
C GLU A 407 -9.12 8.05 -0.55
N THR A 408 -8.74 6.83 -0.17
CA THR A 408 -9.47 6.06 0.83
C THR A 408 -9.32 6.59 2.25
N ASP A 409 -10.42 6.85 2.91
CA ASP A 409 -10.51 7.29 4.31
C ASP A 409 -11.30 6.27 5.14
N LEU A 410 -10.63 5.57 6.03
CA LEU A 410 -11.21 4.54 6.90
C LEU A 410 -11.58 5.06 8.28
N VAL A 411 -11.89 6.35 8.43
CA VAL A 411 -12.19 6.97 9.72
C VAL A 411 -13.39 6.34 10.43
N GLU A 412 -14.37 5.87 9.68
CA GLU A 412 -15.58 5.22 10.23
C GLU A 412 -15.24 3.89 10.91
N ASP A 413 -14.25 3.18 10.39
CA ASP A 413 -13.72 1.92 10.92
C ASP A 413 -12.59 2.12 11.94
N GLY A 414 -12.19 3.38 12.18
CA GLY A 414 -11.07 3.73 13.06
C GLY A 414 -9.70 3.47 12.43
N GLY A 415 -9.65 3.31 11.10
CA GLY A 415 -8.45 3.06 10.31
C GLY A 415 -7.74 4.34 9.84
N ALA A 416 -6.88 4.16 8.81
CA ALA A 416 -6.11 5.26 8.24
C ALA A 416 -7.02 6.28 7.53
N ARG A 417 -6.66 7.55 7.62
CA ARG A 417 -7.31 8.64 6.89
C ARG A 417 -6.76 8.70 5.45
N SER A 418 -7.49 9.39 4.56
CA SER A 418 -6.96 9.81 3.28
C SER A 418 -5.70 10.66 3.46
N HIS A 419 -4.66 10.41 2.65
CA HIS A 419 -3.36 11.07 2.75
C HIS A 419 -2.82 11.52 1.40
N VAL A 420 -2.03 12.59 1.43
CA VAL A 420 -1.10 12.95 0.35
C VAL A 420 0.30 12.54 0.78
N MET A 421 1.01 11.76 -0.05
CA MET A 421 2.37 11.29 0.20
C MET A 421 3.37 12.04 -0.66
N ILE A 422 4.49 12.46 -0.08
CA ILE A 422 5.53 13.23 -0.76
C ILE A 422 6.83 12.43 -0.75
N TYR A 423 7.42 12.24 -1.95
CA TYR A 423 8.68 11.52 -2.15
C TYR A 423 9.73 12.46 -2.73
N GLU A 424 10.97 12.34 -2.27
CA GLU A 424 12.12 13.06 -2.80
C GLU A 424 13.07 12.10 -3.51
N ARG A 425 13.46 12.44 -4.75
CA ARG A 425 14.48 11.71 -5.49
C ARG A 425 15.87 12.22 -5.10
N ALA A 426 16.69 11.35 -4.51
CA ALA A 426 18.04 11.68 -4.09
C ALA A 426 18.99 10.47 -4.22
N GLU A 427 20.29 10.72 -4.24
CA GLU A 427 21.29 9.66 -4.08
C GLU A 427 21.15 9.01 -2.70
N GLY A 428 21.16 7.69 -2.64
CA GLY A 428 21.04 6.96 -1.38
C GLY A 428 20.50 5.55 -1.54
N GLU A 429 20.14 4.94 -0.41
CA GLU A 429 19.49 3.63 -0.37
C GLU A 429 17.97 3.81 -0.35
N ALA A 430 17.25 2.90 -1.01
CA ALA A 430 15.80 2.84 -0.92
C ALA A 430 15.37 2.44 0.50
N ALA A 431 14.50 3.22 1.13
CA ALA A 431 13.98 2.94 2.46
C ALA A 431 12.93 1.82 2.46
N TYR A 432 12.31 1.57 1.31
CA TYR A 432 11.29 0.54 1.09
C TYR A 432 11.55 -0.17 -0.25
N PRO A 433 11.22 -1.50 -0.37
CA PRO A 433 10.72 -2.40 0.68
C PRO A 433 11.80 -2.81 1.69
N GLN A 434 11.38 -3.15 2.93
CA GLN A 434 12.28 -3.64 3.97
C GLN A 434 12.37 -5.17 4.00
N ILE A 435 11.37 -5.84 3.43
CA ILE A 435 11.31 -7.28 3.26
C ILE A 435 10.76 -7.62 1.88
N VAL A 436 11.32 -8.63 1.23
CA VAL A 436 10.87 -9.12 -0.08
C VAL A 436 10.81 -10.64 -0.08
N SER A 437 9.90 -11.22 -0.84
CA SER A 437 9.89 -12.66 -1.06
C SER A 437 10.77 -13.06 -2.25
N THR A 438 11.09 -14.35 -2.29
CA THR A 438 11.83 -14.98 -3.38
C THR A 438 10.97 -16.04 -4.08
N GLU A 439 11.47 -16.61 -5.13
CA GLU A 439 10.87 -17.79 -5.75
C GLU A 439 11.47 -19.06 -5.16
N LYS A 440 10.62 -20.07 -4.97
CA LYS A 440 11.02 -21.42 -4.58
C LYS A 440 10.43 -22.42 -5.56
N ASP A 441 11.28 -23.28 -6.13
CA ASP A 441 10.89 -24.28 -7.12
C ASP A 441 10.18 -23.70 -8.36
N GLY A 442 10.46 -22.44 -8.70
CA GLY A 442 9.87 -21.69 -9.82
C GLY A 442 8.52 -21.03 -9.51
N GLU A 443 8.06 -21.08 -8.26
CA GLU A 443 6.85 -20.42 -7.80
C GLU A 443 7.21 -19.27 -6.86
N LEU A 444 6.54 -18.13 -7.02
CA LEU A 444 6.66 -16.98 -6.11
C LEU A 444 6.10 -17.34 -4.74
N ILE A 445 6.88 -17.08 -3.68
CA ILE A 445 6.38 -17.16 -2.31
C ILE A 445 5.52 -15.93 -2.03
N GLY A 446 4.20 -16.06 -2.23
CA GLY A 446 3.26 -15.01 -1.83
C GLY A 446 3.20 -14.88 -0.31
N PHE A 447 3.21 -13.65 0.19
CA PHE A 447 3.13 -13.35 1.61
C PHE A 447 2.37 -12.05 1.87
N GLY A 448 2.02 -11.82 3.10
CA GLY A 448 1.40 -10.66 3.70
C GLY A 448 0.87 -11.04 5.07
N ALA A 449 0.30 -10.09 5.80
CA ALA A 449 -0.29 -10.31 7.12
C ALA A 449 0.65 -11.08 8.06
N LEU A 450 1.92 -10.65 8.14
CA LEU A 450 2.91 -11.26 9.02
C LEU A 450 2.63 -10.85 10.46
N SER A 451 2.37 -11.84 11.31
CA SER A 451 2.06 -11.63 12.72
C SER A 451 3.27 -11.95 13.61
N GLY A 452 3.45 -13.20 14.06
CA GLY A 452 4.51 -13.55 15.00
C GLY A 452 5.90 -13.76 14.39
N LEU A 453 6.95 -13.53 15.18
CA LEU A 453 8.35 -13.80 14.84
C LEU A 453 9.00 -14.78 15.83
N ALA A 454 9.90 -15.64 15.35
CA ALA A 454 10.74 -16.48 16.21
C ALA A 454 12.16 -16.64 15.63
N PRO A 455 13.19 -16.89 16.48
CA PRO A 455 14.55 -17.07 15.99
C PRO A 455 14.77 -18.48 15.41
N VAL A 456 15.62 -18.61 14.39
CA VAL A 456 16.19 -19.91 14.01
C VAL A 456 17.36 -20.21 14.95
N LYS A 457 17.29 -21.33 15.65
CA LYS A 457 18.32 -21.72 16.63
C LYS A 457 19.71 -21.74 15.98
N ASP A 458 20.69 -21.14 16.65
CA ASP A 458 22.10 -21.09 16.27
C ASP A 458 22.40 -20.46 14.89
N LYS A 459 21.45 -19.69 14.31
CA LYS A 459 21.62 -19.01 13.03
C LYS A 459 21.35 -17.50 13.16
N PRO A 460 22.39 -16.68 13.40
CA PRO A 460 22.23 -15.23 13.44
C PRO A 460 21.55 -14.67 12.17
N GLY A 461 20.62 -13.75 12.34
CA GLY A 461 19.89 -13.11 11.25
C GLY A 461 18.88 -13.98 10.51
N MET A 462 18.73 -15.28 10.91
CA MET A 462 17.68 -16.13 10.35
C MET A 462 16.50 -16.19 11.32
N LEU A 463 15.30 -15.94 10.79
CA LEU A 463 14.07 -15.88 11.59
C LEU A 463 12.96 -16.72 10.95
N TYR A 464 11.98 -17.09 11.76
CA TYR A 464 10.68 -17.58 11.31
C TYR A 464 9.63 -16.51 11.50
N ALA A 465 8.61 -16.51 10.64
CA ALA A 465 7.39 -15.72 10.78
C ALA A 465 6.16 -16.58 10.46
N VAL A 466 5.02 -16.21 11.00
CA VAL A 466 3.72 -16.80 10.66
C VAL A 466 2.80 -15.72 10.11
N ASN A 467 1.91 -16.07 9.17
CA ASN A 467 0.80 -15.20 8.79
C ASN A 467 -0.44 -15.49 9.63
N ASP A 468 -1.25 -14.46 9.81
CA ASP A 468 -2.55 -14.52 10.46
C ASP A 468 -3.63 -15.26 9.62
N SER A 469 -4.90 -15.05 9.93
CA SER A 469 -6.04 -15.67 9.24
C SER A 469 -6.42 -15.02 7.92
N PHE A 470 -5.78 -13.95 7.48
CA PHE A 470 -6.12 -13.29 6.21
C PHE A 470 -6.03 -14.27 5.03
N TYR A 471 -4.94 -15.05 4.98
CA TYR A 471 -4.78 -16.11 3.97
C TYR A 471 -5.28 -17.46 4.50
N ALA A 472 -6.57 -17.53 4.83
CA ALA A 472 -7.23 -18.63 5.54
C ALA A 472 -7.07 -20.02 4.88
N SER A 473 -6.81 -20.09 3.58
CA SER A 473 -6.56 -21.35 2.85
C SER A 473 -5.07 -21.64 2.65
N GLN A 474 -4.19 -20.78 3.17
CA GLN A 474 -2.75 -20.91 3.00
C GLN A 474 -1.96 -20.51 4.26
N PRO A 475 -2.31 -21.02 5.44
CA PRO A 475 -1.55 -20.73 6.65
C PRO A 475 -0.11 -21.23 6.49
N THR A 476 0.86 -20.39 6.84
CA THR A 476 2.26 -20.60 6.44
C THR A 476 3.22 -20.17 7.53
N ILE A 477 4.28 -20.95 7.72
CA ILE A 477 5.48 -20.51 8.45
C ILE A 477 6.55 -20.17 7.43
N PHE A 478 6.96 -18.90 7.41
CA PHE A 478 8.01 -18.38 6.53
C PHE A 478 9.39 -18.47 7.20
N THR A 479 10.44 -18.62 6.39
CA THR A 479 11.83 -18.43 6.83
C THR A 479 12.37 -17.15 6.22
N ILE A 480 12.90 -16.27 7.07
CA ILE A 480 13.41 -14.94 6.69
C ILE A 480 14.92 -14.91 6.89
N ASP A 481 15.64 -14.46 5.86
CA ASP A 481 17.05 -14.06 5.92
C ASP A 481 17.13 -12.54 6.14
N ALA A 482 17.30 -12.12 7.38
CA ALA A 482 17.44 -10.72 7.77
C ALA A 482 18.90 -10.21 7.65
N THR A 483 19.84 -11.03 7.16
CA THR A 483 21.20 -10.57 6.85
C THR A 483 21.26 -9.83 5.52
N ALA A 484 20.27 -10.06 4.65
CA ALA A 484 20.08 -9.34 3.39
C ALA A 484 19.42 -7.96 3.62
N LYS A 485 19.60 -7.05 2.66
CA LYS A 485 18.93 -5.75 2.61
C LYS A 485 18.39 -5.51 1.20
N PRO A 486 17.06 -5.46 1.02
CA PRO A 486 16.01 -5.81 2.01
C PRO A 486 16.12 -7.26 2.51
N ALA A 487 15.52 -7.54 3.67
CA ALA A 487 15.40 -8.90 4.19
C ALA A 487 14.66 -9.80 3.19
N LYS A 488 14.93 -11.11 3.19
CA LYS A 488 14.37 -12.02 2.19
C LYS A 488 13.59 -13.16 2.82
N ILE A 489 12.35 -13.37 2.39
CA ILE A 489 11.62 -14.60 2.63
C ILE A 489 12.17 -15.65 1.67
N VAL A 490 12.86 -16.65 2.21
CA VAL A 490 13.61 -17.65 1.44
C VAL A 490 12.97 -19.04 1.44
N ASP A 491 12.00 -19.27 2.32
CA ASP A 491 11.26 -20.53 2.41
C ASP A 491 9.86 -20.31 2.98
N ALA A 492 8.95 -21.23 2.65
CA ALA A 492 7.56 -21.26 3.09
C ALA A 492 7.15 -22.70 3.42
N LEU A 493 6.83 -22.97 4.68
CA LEU A 493 6.30 -24.24 5.17
C LEU A 493 4.78 -24.11 5.33
N ARG A 494 4.01 -24.76 4.45
CA ARG A 494 2.54 -24.73 4.51
C ARG A 494 2.03 -25.58 5.67
N ILE A 495 1.12 -25.02 6.47
CA ILE A 495 0.51 -25.72 7.59
C ILE A 495 -0.66 -26.56 7.08
N THR A 496 -0.64 -27.85 7.38
CA THR A 496 -1.62 -28.82 6.90
C THR A 496 -2.29 -29.59 8.03
N ARG A 497 -3.52 -30.00 7.79
CA ARG A 497 -4.27 -30.93 8.65
C ARG A 497 -4.70 -32.12 7.80
N ASN A 498 -4.18 -33.33 8.12
CA ASN A 498 -4.42 -34.54 7.33
C ASN A 498 -4.10 -34.39 5.83
N GLY A 499 -3.02 -33.69 5.50
CA GLY A 499 -2.56 -33.49 4.13
C GLY A 499 -3.31 -32.41 3.33
N ALA A 500 -4.31 -31.74 3.90
CA ALA A 500 -4.98 -30.60 3.32
C ALA A 500 -4.56 -29.30 4.04
N ALA A 501 -4.76 -28.14 3.41
CA ALA A 501 -4.54 -26.84 4.06
C ALA A 501 -5.33 -26.77 5.39
N ALA A 502 -4.67 -26.35 6.45
CA ALA A 502 -5.28 -26.25 7.76
C ALA A 502 -6.16 -25.00 7.85
N GLN A 503 -7.43 -25.14 7.46
CA GLN A 503 -8.41 -24.06 7.53
C GLN A 503 -8.76 -23.68 8.97
N LYS A 504 -9.28 -22.46 9.15
CA LYS A 504 -9.71 -21.90 10.44
C LYS A 504 -8.55 -21.79 11.45
N LEU A 505 -7.37 -21.51 10.97
CA LEU A 505 -6.26 -21.05 11.80
C LEU A 505 -6.22 -19.53 11.77
N ASP A 506 -6.01 -18.96 12.95
CA ASP A 506 -5.75 -17.56 13.20
C ASP A 506 -4.46 -17.51 14.01
N SER A 507 -3.34 -17.67 13.30
CA SER A 507 -2.04 -17.90 13.93
C SER A 507 -1.35 -16.58 14.18
N GLU A 508 -1.31 -16.15 15.45
CA GLU A 508 -0.77 -14.85 15.85
C GLU A 508 0.67 -14.93 16.39
N GLY A 509 1.11 -16.10 16.78
CA GLY A 509 2.46 -16.28 17.29
C GLY A 509 3.01 -17.67 17.04
N LEU A 510 4.36 -17.80 17.05
CA LEU A 510 5.04 -19.07 16.88
C LEU A 510 6.26 -19.20 17.79
N SER A 511 6.54 -20.43 18.22
CA SER A 511 7.76 -20.79 18.95
C SER A 511 8.31 -22.12 18.46
N PRO A 512 9.60 -22.23 18.09
CA PRO A 512 10.21 -23.51 17.76
C PRO A 512 10.11 -24.51 18.94
N ASP A 513 9.83 -25.79 18.63
CA ASP A 513 9.69 -26.84 19.64
C ASP A 513 11.03 -27.47 20.09
N GLY A 514 12.13 -27.10 19.42
CA GLY A 514 13.47 -27.63 19.63
C GLY A 514 13.75 -28.93 18.85
N GLU A 515 12.76 -29.55 18.21
CA GLU A 515 12.87 -30.79 17.43
C GLU A 515 12.67 -30.57 15.93
N GLY A 516 12.47 -29.31 15.54
CA GLY A 516 12.28 -28.85 14.16
C GLY A 516 10.81 -28.61 13.77
N GLY A 517 9.90 -28.74 14.72
CA GLY A 517 8.51 -28.31 14.64
C GLY A 517 8.26 -27.01 15.37
N PHE A 518 6.98 -26.66 15.54
CA PHE A 518 6.55 -25.37 16.06
C PHE A 518 5.33 -25.50 16.98
N TRP A 519 5.29 -24.67 17.99
CA TRP A 519 4.10 -24.31 18.74
C TRP A 519 3.54 -23.01 18.18
N LEU A 520 2.23 -22.97 17.91
CA LEU A 520 1.53 -21.78 17.43
C LEU A 520 0.48 -21.34 18.45
N ALA A 521 0.36 -20.05 18.63
CA ALA A 521 -0.77 -19.41 19.27
C ALA A 521 -1.87 -19.23 18.22
N ASN A 522 -3.06 -19.79 18.45
CA ASN A 522 -4.21 -19.63 17.60
C ASN A 522 -5.23 -18.72 18.30
N GLU A 523 -5.40 -17.52 17.80
CA GLU A 523 -6.47 -16.64 18.23
C GLU A 523 -7.82 -17.25 17.83
N GLY A 524 -8.77 -17.25 18.73
CA GLY A 524 -10.10 -17.73 18.45
C GLY A 524 -11.07 -16.59 18.20
N ASP A 525 -12.15 -16.94 17.54
CA ASP A 525 -13.30 -16.08 17.36
C ASP A 525 -14.57 -16.94 17.52
N ALA A 526 -15.23 -16.81 18.67
CA ALA A 526 -16.41 -17.61 19.00
C ALA A 526 -17.56 -17.39 18.00
N ASP A 527 -17.68 -16.19 17.45
CA ASP A 527 -18.72 -15.83 16.48
C ASP A 527 -18.47 -16.52 15.13
N LYS A 528 -17.21 -16.74 14.78
CA LYS A 528 -16.80 -17.47 13.57
C LYS A 528 -16.59 -18.97 13.78
N LEU A 529 -16.84 -19.48 14.99
CA LEU A 529 -16.58 -20.88 15.39
C LEU A 529 -15.11 -21.29 15.23
N VAL A 530 -14.19 -20.38 15.49
CA VAL A 530 -12.76 -20.61 15.60
C VAL A 530 -12.40 -20.70 17.09
N GLY A 531 -11.78 -21.81 17.51
CA GLY A 531 -11.43 -22.02 18.92
C GLY A 531 -10.07 -21.44 19.28
N HIS A 532 -9.95 -20.78 20.42
CA HIS A 532 -8.65 -20.47 21.01
C HIS A 532 -7.91 -21.76 21.34
N ALA A 533 -6.69 -21.91 20.86
CA ALA A 533 -5.93 -23.14 21.02
C ALA A 533 -4.41 -22.92 20.94
N ILE A 534 -3.66 -23.88 21.49
CA ILE A 534 -2.25 -24.06 21.17
C ILE A 534 -2.17 -25.16 20.10
N ILE A 535 -1.49 -24.89 19.00
CA ILE A 535 -1.32 -25.83 17.90
C ILE A 535 0.13 -26.30 17.87
N HIS A 536 0.35 -27.61 17.77
CA HIS A 536 1.68 -28.18 17.52
C HIS A 536 1.79 -28.68 16.09
N VAL A 537 2.78 -28.17 15.39
CA VAL A 537 3.07 -28.46 13.98
C VAL A 537 4.43 -29.13 13.89
N ASN A 538 4.54 -30.23 13.20
CA ASN A 538 5.82 -30.91 13.00
C ASN A 538 6.66 -30.23 11.89
N LYS A 539 7.90 -30.69 11.71
CA LYS A 539 8.85 -30.18 10.71
C LYS A 539 8.41 -30.28 9.25
N LYS A 540 7.30 -30.95 8.97
CA LYS A 540 6.70 -31.04 7.62
C LYS A 540 5.49 -30.10 7.45
N GLY A 541 5.16 -29.32 8.47
CA GLY A 541 4.00 -28.45 8.45
C GLY A 541 2.69 -29.16 8.83
N GLU A 542 2.70 -30.40 9.29
CA GLU A 542 1.49 -31.13 9.64
C GLU A 542 1.13 -30.90 11.11
N ILE A 543 -0.14 -30.57 11.38
CA ILE A 543 -0.65 -30.43 12.75
C ILE A 543 -0.71 -31.79 13.41
N GLU A 544 0.00 -31.95 14.54
CA GLU A 544 0.01 -33.16 15.34
C GLU A 544 -0.88 -33.07 16.59
N LYS A 545 -1.02 -31.86 17.16
CA LYS A 545 -1.83 -31.62 18.36
C LYS A 545 -2.57 -30.28 18.24
N GLU A 546 -3.80 -30.31 18.75
CA GLU A 546 -4.60 -29.11 18.99
C GLU A 546 -5.02 -29.15 20.47
N ILE A 547 -4.60 -28.15 21.23
CA ILE A 547 -4.81 -28.08 22.66
C ILE A 547 -5.77 -26.94 22.94
N ALA A 548 -7.04 -27.29 23.12
CA ALA A 548 -8.09 -26.30 23.40
C ALA A 548 -7.88 -25.70 24.80
N ILE A 549 -8.31 -24.47 24.98
CA ILE A 549 -8.29 -23.80 26.29
C ILE A 549 -9.16 -24.55 27.32
N PRO A 550 -8.77 -24.57 28.60
CA PRO A 550 -9.51 -25.24 29.65
C PRO A 550 -10.81 -24.48 30.01
N ALA A 551 -11.71 -25.20 30.70
CA ALA A 551 -13.02 -24.64 31.05
C ALA A 551 -12.93 -23.35 31.89
N GLU A 552 -11.95 -23.28 32.77
CA GLU A 552 -11.71 -22.13 33.65
C GLU A 552 -11.32 -20.88 32.87
N LEU A 553 -10.58 -21.00 31.78
CA LEU A 553 -10.23 -19.91 30.91
C LEU A 553 -11.40 -19.55 29.98
N ARG A 554 -12.11 -20.59 29.48
CA ARG A 554 -13.28 -20.40 28.60
C ARG A 554 -14.43 -19.64 29.28
N ALA A 555 -14.54 -19.66 30.58
CA ALA A 555 -15.60 -18.97 31.32
C ALA A 555 -15.60 -17.44 31.09
N GLY A 556 -14.43 -16.88 30.82
CA GLY A 556 -14.27 -15.44 30.47
C GLY A 556 -14.11 -15.16 28.98
N GLU A 557 -14.24 -16.19 28.12
CA GLU A 557 -13.89 -16.16 26.69
C GLU A 557 -14.55 -15.00 25.94
N LYS A 558 -13.73 -14.32 25.17
CA LYS A 558 -14.12 -13.32 24.17
C LYS A 558 -13.25 -13.52 22.92
N ARG A 559 -13.51 -12.77 21.86
CA ARG A 559 -12.51 -12.51 20.82
C ARG A 559 -11.27 -11.84 21.44
N PHE A 560 -10.18 -11.72 20.76
CA PHE A 560 -8.90 -11.13 21.21
C PHE A 560 -8.18 -12.00 22.23
N GLY A 561 -7.79 -13.20 21.77
CA GLY A 561 -7.18 -14.26 22.59
C GLY A 561 -5.66 -14.29 22.53
N PHE A 562 -5.11 -15.42 22.10
CA PHE A 562 -3.66 -15.64 22.07
C PHE A 562 -3.01 -14.94 20.89
N GLU A 563 -2.18 -13.91 21.16
CA GLU A 563 -1.44 -13.16 20.17
C GLU A 563 -0.01 -13.70 19.95
N GLY A 564 0.72 -13.93 21.00
CA GLY A 564 2.08 -14.47 20.92
C GLY A 564 2.24 -15.75 21.71
N ILE A 565 3.28 -16.54 21.40
CA ILE A 565 3.65 -17.73 22.13
C ILE A 565 5.17 -17.89 22.22
N THR A 566 5.67 -18.21 23.41
CA THR A 566 7.08 -18.52 23.60
C THR A 566 7.26 -19.75 24.47
N SER A 567 8.36 -20.48 24.25
CA SER A 567 8.76 -21.67 25.04
C SER A 567 9.88 -21.30 25.98
N VAL A 568 9.71 -21.68 27.26
CA VAL A 568 10.74 -21.53 28.33
C VAL A 568 11.06 -22.90 28.92
N GLY A 569 12.33 -23.21 29.04
CA GLY A 569 12.80 -24.54 29.49
C GLY A 569 12.83 -25.57 28.35
N GLU A 570 13.27 -26.79 28.65
CA GLU A 570 13.40 -27.89 27.69
C GLU A 570 12.85 -29.20 28.27
N GLY A 571 12.41 -30.11 27.37
CA GLY A 571 11.93 -31.45 27.76
C GLY A 571 10.72 -31.38 28.71
N ASP A 572 10.77 -32.12 29.81
CA ASP A 572 9.67 -32.19 30.80
C ASP A 572 9.49 -30.87 31.58
N ASP A 573 10.48 -29.98 31.55
CA ASP A 573 10.42 -28.65 32.19
C ASP A 573 9.97 -27.54 31.25
N GLN A 574 9.68 -27.85 30.00
CA GLN A 574 9.16 -26.89 29.03
C GLN A 574 7.81 -26.31 29.49
N VAL A 575 7.69 -24.99 29.46
CA VAL A 575 6.45 -24.27 29.71
C VAL A 575 6.23 -23.33 28.52
N LEU A 576 5.06 -23.40 27.92
CA LEU A 576 4.61 -22.45 26.88
C LEU A 576 3.91 -21.27 27.54
N TRP A 577 4.28 -20.06 27.16
CA TRP A 577 3.65 -18.82 27.61
C TRP A 577 2.99 -18.13 26.44
N MET A 578 1.72 -17.74 26.60
CA MET A 578 0.93 -17.02 25.61
C MET A 578 0.50 -15.67 26.17
N ALA A 579 0.58 -14.63 25.35
CA ALA A 579 0.03 -13.32 25.65
C ALA A 579 -1.44 -13.27 25.21
N MET A 580 -2.34 -12.82 26.11
CA MET A 580 -3.72 -12.49 25.72
C MET A 580 -3.75 -11.06 25.19
N GLN A 581 -4.39 -10.85 24.03
CA GLN A 581 -4.43 -9.51 23.44
C GLN A 581 -5.12 -8.50 24.35
N ARG A 582 -6.33 -8.84 24.82
CA ARG A 582 -7.16 -7.90 25.60
C ARG A 582 -7.79 -8.59 26.81
N GLU A 583 -8.42 -7.76 27.67
CA GLU A 583 -9.14 -8.26 28.84
C GLU A 583 -10.33 -9.14 28.45
N TRP A 584 -10.41 -10.31 29.03
CA TRP A 584 -11.57 -11.19 28.95
C TRP A 584 -12.58 -10.89 30.07
N GLY A 585 -13.75 -11.55 30.03
CA GLY A 585 -14.87 -11.25 30.91
C GLY A 585 -14.62 -11.44 32.41
N ASP A 586 -13.59 -12.20 32.77
CA ASP A 586 -13.14 -12.47 34.15
C ASP A 586 -11.91 -11.63 34.57
N ASP A 587 -11.37 -10.80 33.68
CA ASP A 587 -10.24 -9.93 33.99
C ASP A 587 -10.68 -8.64 34.69
N GLU A 588 -9.84 -8.18 35.61
CA GLU A 588 -9.92 -6.85 36.17
C GLU A 588 -9.48 -5.82 35.10
N LYS A 589 -10.21 -4.71 35.01
CA LYS A 589 -9.92 -3.67 34.03
C LYS A 589 -8.48 -3.15 34.15
N GLY A 590 -7.76 -3.12 33.05
CA GLY A 590 -6.36 -2.72 32.97
C GLY A 590 -5.38 -3.86 33.23
N PHE A 591 -5.86 -5.10 33.23
CA PHE A 591 -5.00 -6.28 33.34
C PHE A 591 -5.41 -7.33 32.30
N VAL A 592 -4.43 -7.94 31.66
CA VAL A 592 -4.59 -9.12 30.80
C VAL A 592 -3.83 -10.31 31.37
N LYS A 593 -4.15 -11.51 30.89
CA LYS A 593 -3.46 -12.71 31.31
C LYS A 593 -2.23 -12.97 30.42
N LEU A 594 -1.11 -13.35 31.03
CA LEU A 594 -0.12 -14.20 30.39
C LEU A 594 -0.42 -15.61 30.83
N VAL A 595 -0.84 -16.45 29.88
CA VAL A 595 -1.31 -17.81 30.14
C VAL A 595 -0.16 -18.77 29.96
N SER A 596 -0.01 -19.75 30.87
CA SER A 596 1.00 -20.79 30.76
C SER A 596 0.37 -22.15 30.53
N TYR A 597 1.08 -23.01 29.78
CA TYR A 597 0.75 -24.42 29.61
C TYR A 597 2.02 -25.27 29.71
N LYS A 598 2.01 -26.30 30.56
CA LYS A 598 3.10 -27.27 30.71
C LYS A 598 2.76 -28.55 29.93
N PRO A 599 3.37 -28.83 28.77
CA PRO A 599 3.01 -29.99 27.94
C PRO A 599 3.14 -31.35 28.65
N SER A 600 4.17 -31.54 29.50
CA SER A 600 4.43 -32.80 30.19
C SER A 600 3.35 -33.16 31.22
N SER A 601 2.83 -32.19 31.97
CA SER A 601 1.78 -32.41 33.00
C SER A 601 0.38 -32.02 32.54
N LYS A 602 0.25 -31.30 31.38
CA LYS A 602 -0.98 -30.70 30.85
C LYS A 602 -1.61 -29.67 31.80
N GLU A 603 -0.80 -29.05 32.64
CA GLU A 603 -1.24 -28.05 33.58
C GLU A 603 -1.30 -26.67 32.96
N TRP A 604 -2.39 -25.95 33.23
CA TRP A 604 -2.61 -24.58 32.88
C TRP A 604 -2.48 -23.67 34.10
N GLY A 605 -1.94 -22.48 33.87
CA GLY A 605 -1.86 -21.42 34.86
C GLY A 605 -1.80 -20.07 34.20
N ALA A 606 -1.76 -19.02 35.01
CA ALA A 606 -1.60 -17.66 34.49
C ALA A 606 -0.97 -16.71 35.50
N VAL A 607 -0.50 -15.57 34.99
CA VAL A 607 -0.19 -14.38 35.76
C VAL A 607 -0.94 -13.20 35.14
N ARG A 608 -1.11 -12.08 35.86
CA ARG A 608 -1.68 -10.84 35.35
C ARG A 608 -0.58 -9.92 34.88
N TYR A 609 -0.78 -9.33 33.71
CA TYR A 609 0.05 -8.30 33.13
C TYR A 609 -0.70 -6.96 33.18
N PRO A 610 -0.13 -5.88 33.76
CA PRO A 610 -0.78 -4.57 33.82
C PRO A 610 -0.63 -3.84 32.47
N LEU A 611 -1.76 -3.44 31.87
CA LEU A 611 -1.78 -2.61 30.66
C LEU A 611 -1.56 -1.13 30.95
N GLU A 612 -0.94 -0.44 30.01
CA GLU A 612 -0.99 1.02 29.97
C GLU A 612 -2.42 1.52 29.68
N LYS A 613 -2.61 2.82 29.85
CA LYS A 613 -3.89 3.48 29.58
C LYS A 613 -3.75 4.37 28.35
N THR A 614 -4.80 4.37 27.53
CA THR A 614 -4.95 5.31 26.42
C THR A 614 -6.19 6.19 26.65
N GLU A 615 -6.18 7.39 26.08
CA GLU A 615 -7.34 8.30 26.10
C GLU A 615 -8.33 7.95 24.98
N GLU A 616 -7.82 7.43 23.86
CA GLU A 616 -8.58 7.01 22.68
C GLU A 616 -8.19 5.59 22.28
N GLY A 617 -9.11 4.90 21.60
CA GLY A 617 -8.88 3.54 21.14
C GLY A 617 -8.81 2.52 22.30
N TRP A 618 -8.02 1.47 22.09
CA TRP A 618 -7.77 0.42 23.08
C TRP A 618 -6.29 0.05 23.11
N VAL A 619 -5.85 -0.59 24.17
CA VAL A 619 -4.49 -1.11 24.36
C VAL A 619 -4.56 -2.63 24.45
N GLY A 620 -3.62 -3.31 23.79
CA GLY A 620 -3.49 -4.76 23.80
C GLY A 620 -2.03 -5.22 23.68
N LEU A 621 -1.85 -6.53 23.83
CA LEU A 621 -0.57 -7.20 23.61
C LEU A 621 -0.59 -7.84 22.23
N SER A 622 0.57 -7.86 21.54
CA SER A 622 0.71 -8.47 20.21
C SER A 622 1.74 -9.59 20.16
N GLU A 623 2.70 -9.64 21.08
CA GLU A 623 3.75 -10.66 21.03
C GLU A 623 4.28 -10.96 22.44
N ILE A 624 4.78 -12.19 22.62
CA ILE A 624 5.61 -12.59 23.75
C ILE A 624 6.78 -13.45 23.26
N THR A 625 8.01 -13.01 23.51
CA THR A 625 9.24 -13.74 23.13
C THR A 625 10.20 -13.84 24.32
N ALA A 626 10.64 -15.06 24.66
CA ALA A 626 11.64 -15.27 25.69
C ALA A 626 13.06 -15.18 25.10
N SER A 627 13.91 -14.39 25.75
CA SER A 627 15.34 -14.32 25.42
C SER A 627 16.16 -13.99 26.66
N GLY A 628 17.20 -14.76 26.93
CA GLY A 628 18.00 -14.64 28.17
C GLY A 628 17.14 -14.83 29.40
N ASP A 629 17.17 -13.88 30.33
CA ASP A 629 16.44 -13.94 31.62
C ASP A 629 15.06 -13.25 31.55
N TYR A 630 14.59 -12.85 30.36
CA TYR A 630 13.39 -12.05 30.19
C TYR A 630 12.43 -12.62 29.14
N ALA A 631 11.14 -12.35 29.34
CA ALA A 631 10.12 -12.38 28.31
C ALA A 631 9.86 -10.93 27.83
N TYR A 632 10.00 -10.71 26.55
CA TYR A 632 9.71 -9.43 25.89
C TYR A 632 8.29 -9.44 25.34
N ILE A 633 7.60 -8.32 25.47
CA ILE A 633 6.17 -8.22 25.14
C ILE A 633 5.95 -6.92 24.39
N ILE A 634 5.28 -6.98 23.23
CA ILE A 634 4.76 -5.79 22.55
C ILE A 634 3.43 -5.42 23.20
N GLU A 635 3.30 -4.15 23.58
CA GLU A 635 2.05 -3.53 24.02
C GLU A 635 1.76 -2.32 23.13
N ARG A 636 0.59 -2.31 22.51
CA ARG A 636 0.24 -1.27 21.54
C ARG A 636 -1.20 -0.76 21.69
N ASP A 637 -1.44 0.49 21.26
CA ASP A 637 -2.76 0.98 20.92
C ASP A 637 -3.14 0.54 19.49
N ASN A 638 -4.41 0.72 19.11
CA ASN A 638 -4.94 0.47 17.76
C ASN A 638 -5.02 1.74 16.92
N LEU A 639 -4.21 2.74 17.19
CA LEU A 639 -4.26 4.03 16.53
C LEU A 639 -3.18 4.12 15.43
N VAL A 640 -3.44 4.93 14.40
CA VAL A 640 -2.58 5.13 13.24
C VAL A 640 -2.11 6.57 13.11
N GLY A 641 -1.06 6.81 12.34
CA GLY A 641 -0.54 8.14 12.05
C GLY A 641 -0.17 8.92 13.31
N ASP A 642 -0.58 10.16 13.39
CA ASP A 642 -0.31 11.04 14.54
C ASP A 642 -1.13 10.71 15.80
N ALA A 643 -2.19 9.93 15.65
CA ALA A 643 -2.99 9.45 16.78
C ALA A 643 -2.28 8.31 17.55
N ALA A 644 -1.40 7.56 16.91
CA ALA A 644 -0.62 6.49 17.56
C ALA A 644 0.29 7.06 18.66
N LYS A 645 0.12 6.56 19.89
CA LYS A 645 0.85 7.06 21.09
C LYS A 645 1.57 5.94 21.84
N LEU A 646 1.11 4.71 21.68
CA LEU A 646 1.61 3.57 22.44
C LEU A 646 1.92 2.41 21.48
N LYS A 647 3.17 2.25 21.13
CA LYS A 647 3.75 1.10 20.46
C LYS A 647 5.06 0.81 21.18
N LYS A 648 5.01 -0.04 22.23
CA LYS A 648 6.16 -0.21 23.14
C LYS A 648 6.55 -1.65 23.32
N LEU A 649 7.83 -1.85 23.47
CA LEU A 649 8.43 -3.11 23.91
C LEU A 649 8.68 -3.06 25.42
N TYR A 650 8.07 -3.97 26.14
CA TYR A 650 8.29 -4.20 27.57
C TYR A 650 9.04 -5.52 27.78
N ARG A 651 9.59 -5.72 28.99
CA ARG A 651 10.11 -6.99 29.45
C ARG A 651 9.61 -7.36 30.84
N VAL A 652 9.46 -8.65 31.07
CA VAL A 652 9.14 -9.26 32.37
C VAL A 652 10.23 -10.27 32.69
N ALA A 653 10.79 -10.27 33.91
CA ALA A 653 11.78 -11.26 34.30
C ALA A 653 11.14 -12.67 34.29
N LEU A 654 11.79 -13.67 33.69
CA LEU A 654 11.30 -15.05 33.67
C LEU A 654 11.13 -15.59 35.09
N ALA A 655 11.94 -15.13 36.04
CA ALA A 655 11.84 -15.48 37.45
C ALA A 655 10.53 -15.04 38.14
N ASP A 656 9.85 -14.00 37.54
CA ASP A 656 8.56 -13.49 38.03
C ASP A 656 7.36 -14.14 37.33
N LEU A 657 7.58 -14.92 36.27
CA LEU A 657 6.57 -15.72 35.60
C LEU A 657 6.25 -16.99 36.42
N LYS A 658 5.57 -16.80 37.56
CA LYS A 658 5.17 -17.87 38.50
C LYS A 658 3.66 -18.06 38.38
N PRO A 659 3.20 -19.00 37.52
CA PRO A 659 1.78 -19.11 37.25
C PRO A 659 1.01 -19.63 38.47
N ALA A 660 -0.13 -19.01 38.73
CA ALA A 660 -1.12 -19.55 39.66
C ALA A 660 -2.21 -20.33 38.90
N LYS A 661 -2.96 -21.15 39.60
CA LYS A 661 -4.05 -21.93 39.03
C LYS A 661 -5.16 -21.00 38.51
N LEU A 662 -5.68 -21.28 37.31
CA LEU A 662 -6.81 -20.55 36.71
C LEU A 662 -8.05 -20.61 37.59
N GLY A 663 -8.86 -19.55 37.58
CA GLY A 663 -10.05 -19.41 38.44
C GLY A 663 -9.77 -19.01 39.89
N GLY A 664 -8.50 -18.77 40.25
CA GLY A 664 -8.05 -18.26 41.55
C GLY A 664 -7.45 -16.86 41.42
N GLU A 665 -6.89 -16.36 42.51
CA GLU A 665 -6.14 -15.09 42.50
C GLU A 665 -4.82 -15.28 41.72
N LEU A 666 -4.62 -14.45 40.72
CA LEU A 666 -3.44 -14.51 39.86
C LEU A 666 -2.42 -13.45 40.31
N PRO A 667 -1.12 -13.80 40.42
CA PRO A 667 -0.08 -12.83 40.75
C PRO A 667 0.11 -11.82 39.61
N VAL A 668 0.37 -10.57 39.98
CA VAL A 668 0.66 -9.50 39.01
C VAL A 668 2.17 -9.47 38.78
N VAL A 669 2.58 -9.51 37.51
CA VAL A 669 3.98 -9.34 37.12
C VAL A 669 4.40 -7.91 37.14
N LYS A 670 5.71 -7.66 37.29
CA LYS A 670 6.31 -6.35 37.13
C LYS A 670 6.87 -6.25 35.72
N LYS A 671 6.42 -5.27 34.93
CA LYS A 671 6.99 -4.96 33.61
C LYS A 671 8.00 -3.82 33.68
N GLU A 672 8.94 -3.82 32.77
CA GLU A 672 9.93 -2.75 32.55
C GLU A 672 9.89 -2.34 31.09
N GLU A 673 9.79 -1.03 30.81
CA GLU A 673 9.88 -0.51 29.43
C GLU A 673 11.30 -0.72 28.89
N VAL A 674 11.40 -1.27 27.69
CA VAL A 674 12.66 -1.48 26.97
C VAL A 674 12.83 -0.42 25.89
N ARG A 675 11.76 -0.18 25.10
CA ARG A 675 11.83 0.75 23.97
C ARG A 675 10.44 1.26 23.59
N ASP A 676 10.35 2.55 23.29
CA ASP A 676 9.23 3.13 22.56
C ASP A 676 9.51 2.98 21.05
N LEU A 677 8.64 2.27 20.33
CA LEU A 677 8.75 2.00 18.90
C LEU A 677 8.11 3.09 18.03
N VAL A 678 7.32 4.02 18.60
CA VAL A 678 6.71 5.11 17.83
C VAL A 678 7.75 5.95 17.09
N PRO A 679 8.90 6.33 17.70
CA PRO A 679 9.95 7.03 16.97
C PRO A 679 10.57 6.22 15.81
N ASP A 680 10.73 4.90 15.99
CA ASP A 680 11.27 4.02 14.96
C ASP A 680 10.31 3.95 13.75
N LEU A 681 9.01 3.74 14.02
CA LEU A 681 7.96 3.71 13.02
C LEU A 681 7.84 5.06 12.28
N LYS A 682 7.86 6.17 13.02
CA LYS A 682 7.85 7.52 12.42
C LYS A 682 9.06 7.74 11.51
N SER A 683 10.23 7.26 11.91
CA SER A 683 11.45 7.37 11.09
C SER A 683 11.36 6.49 9.84
N ALA A 684 10.83 5.26 9.94
CA ALA A 684 10.68 4.35 8.82
C ALA A 684 9.65 4.81 7.79
N THR A 685 8.59 5.49 8.23
CA THR A 685 7.44 5.86 7.40
C THR A 685 7.33 7.36 7.10
N ASN A 686 8.22 8.18 7.67
CA ASN A 686 8.14 9.65 7.62
C ASN A 686 6.75 10.19 8.04
N GLY A 687 6.25 9.68 9.18
CA GLY A 687 5.05 10.13 9.84
C GLY A 687 3.80 9.25 9.65
N TYR A 688 3.77 8.40 8.65
CA TYR A 688 2.65 7.48 8.42
C TYR A 688 2.79 6.21 9.29
N VAL A 689 2.54 6.35 10.60
CA VAL A 689 2.65 5.23 11.55
C VAL A 689 1.51 4.25 11.32
N VAL A 690 1.84 2.98 11.03
CA VAL A 690 0.87 1.90 10.85
C VAL A 690 0.35 1.38 12.19
N ASP A 691 -0.81 0.74 12.18
CA ASP A 691 -1.47 0.23 13.39
C ASP A 691 -0.69 -0.94 14.01
N LYS A 692 -0.55 -2.01 13.25
CA LYS A 692 -0.24 -3.35 13.76
C LYS A 692 1.25 -3.64 13.81
N VAL A 693 1.91 -3.28 14.92
CA VAL A 693 3.23 -3.83 15.28
C VAL A 693 2.98 -5.17 15.97
N GLU A 694 3.11 -6.28 15.22
CA GLU A 694 2.66 -7.58 15.71
C GLU A 694 3.81 -8.48 16.17
N GLY A 695 4.89 -8.60 15.40
CA GLY A 695 5.94 -9.55 15.74
C GLY A 695 7.20 -8.89 16.30
N PHE A 696 7.79 -9.54 17.32
CA PHE A 696 9.10 -9.23 17.86
C PHE A 696 9.87 -10.51 18.19
N THR A 697 11.16 -10.54 17.87
CA THR A 697 12.04 -11.61 18.30
C THR A 697 13.48 -11.17 18.49
N VAL A 698 14.26 -11.98 19.18
CA VAL A 698 15.72 -11.78 19.36
C VAL A 698 16.45 -12.93 18.67
N ASP A 699 17.29 -12.61 17.67
CA ASP A 699 18.05 -13.63 16.93
C ASP A 699 19.15 -14.32 17.75
N ALA A 700 19.82 -15.31 17.16
CA ALA A 700 20.90 -16.04 17.81
C ALA A 700 22.16 -15.19 18.13
N ALA A 701 22.28 -13.99 17.57
CA ALA A 701 23.33 -13.02 17.90
C ALA A 701 22.89 -11.99 18.96
N GLY A 702 21.65 -12.02 19.41
CA GLY A 702 21.11 -11.09 20.40
C GLY A 702 20.56 -9.80 19.83
N ASN A 703 20.30 -9.72 18.50
CA ASN A 703 19.67 -8.57 17.88
C ASN A 703 18.15 -8.69 17.89
N GLY A 704 17.47 -7.61 18.26
CA GLY A 704 16.02 -7.51 18.22
C GLY A 704 15.52 -7.16 16.82
N TYR A 705 14.43 -7.80 16.38
CA TYR A 705 13.73 -7.54 15.11
C TYR A 705 12.25 -7.34 15.36
N VAL A 706 11.68 -6.41 14.60
CA VAL A 706 10.26 -6.04 14.64
C VAL A 706 9.66 -6.23 13.26
N VAL A 707 8.40 -6.70 13.20
CA VAL A 707 7.59 -6.74 11.97
C VAL A 707 6.22 -6.14 12.22
N THR A 708 5.65 -5.52 11.18
CA THR A 708 4.25 -5.07 11.17
C THR A 708 3.40 -6.01 10.32
N ASP A 709 2.18 -6.25 10.75
CA ASP A 709 1.12 -6.86 9.95
C ASP A 709 0.48 -5.78 9.04
N ASN A 710 0.27 -6.12 7.79
CA ASN A 710 -0.32 -5.25 6.78
C ASN A 710 -1.78 -5.61 6.44
N ASP A 711 -2.46 -6.41 7.26
CA ASP A 711 -3.84 -6.87 7.03
C ASP A 711 -4.07 -7.47 5.62
N GLY A 712 -3.00 -7.96 4.96
CA GLY A 712 -3.05 -8.45 3.59
C GLY A 712 -3.51 -7.40 2.57
N VAL A 713 -3.23 -6.12 2.83
CA VAL A 713 -3.58 -4.94 2.01
C VAL A 713 -5.07 -4.55 2.03
N ASP A 714 -5.98 -5.41 2.41
CA ASP A 714 -7.42 -5.16 2.38
C ASP A 714 -7.84 -4.23 3.54
N GLY A 715 -7.98 -2.94 3.27
CA GLY A 715 -8.28 -1.92 4.27
C GLY A 715 -7.03 -1.40 5.02
N SER A 716 -5.86 -1.57 4.44
CA SER A 716 -4.56 -1.12 4.93
C SER A 716 -3.72 -0.58 3.76
N SER A 717 -2.68 0.19 4.06
CA SER A 717 -1.71 0.64 3.04
C SER A 717 -0.85 -0.48 2.46
N GLY A 718 -0.92 -1.69 3.03
CA GLY A 718 -0.10 -2.82 2.62
C GLY A 718 1.36 -2.76 3.09
N GLU A 719 1.80 -1.70 3.76
CA GLU A 719 3.19 -1.56 4.21
C GLU A 719 3.55 -2.62 5.25
N THR A 720 4.47 -3.51 4.89
CA THR A 720 5.14 -4.40 5.85
C THR A 720 6.48 -3.79 6.23
N LEU A 721 6.59 -3.32 7.47
CA LEU A 721 7.85 -2.84 8.03
C LEU A 721 8.58 -4.00 8.71
N PHE A 722 9.87 -4.14 8.40
CA PHE A 722 10.72 -5.17 9.01
C PHE A 722 12.09 -4.58 9.30
N PHE A 723 12.41 -4.37 10.57
CA PHE A 723 13.65 -3.71 10.95
C PHE A 723 14.27 -4.24 12.24
N SER A 724 15.58 -4.10 12.35
CA SER A 724 16.30 -4.39 13.60
C SER A 724 16.30 -3.18 14.51
N ILE A 725 16.04 -3.41 15.79
CA ILE A 725 16.19 -2.41 16.86
C ILE A 725 17.55 -2.48 17.56
N GLY A 726 18.49 -3.27 17.04
CA GLY A 726 19.84 -3.43 17.56
C GLY A 726 19.97 -4.53 18.63
N THR A 727 21.12 -4.54 19.30
CA THR A 727 21.47 -5.62 20.25
C THR A 727 20.76 -5.45 21.59
N MET A 728 19.98 -6.44 22.01
CA MET A 728 19.15 -6.39 23.22
C MET A 728 19.96 -6.38 24.52
N ASN A 729 21.17 -6.93 24.52
CA ASN A 729 22.06 -6.91 25.70
C ASN A 729 22.61 -5.51 26.03
N ALA A 730 22.39 -4.52 25.18
CA ALA A 730 22.79 -3.13 25.38
C ALA A 730 21.66 -2.22 25.87
N MET A 731 20.44 -2.75 26.02
CA MET A 731 19.23 -2.02 26.40
C MET A 731 18.81 -2.30 27.85
#